data_1240f8acfa6266f878975a7fb7c4565d
#
_entry.id   1240f8acfa6266f878975a7fb7c4565d
#
_cell.length_a   1.000
_cell.length_b   1.000
_cell.length_c   1.000
_cell.angle_alpha   90.00
_cell.angle_beta   90.00
_cell.angle_gamma   90.00
#
_symmetry.space_group_name_H-M   'P 1'
#
loop_
_entity.id
_entity.type
_entity.pdbx_description
1 polymer ?
#
loop_
_entity_poly.entity_id
_entity_poly.type
_entity_poly.pdbx_seq_one_letter_code
_entity_poly.pdbx_strand_id
1 'polypeptide(L)'
;MSNKWVYTFGNGAAEGRADMRNLLGGKGANLAEMNLVGLPVPAGFTVTTDVCTYYYANNQTYPSDLMDQVRAGIAHVESIMGKKFADLENPLLVSVRSGARVSMPGMMDTVLNLGLNDETVKALAKISGNERFAYDSYRRFIMMFSEVVMGADIDLFEHTLERMKEDKGYKQDTELTADDLKDLVEKFKEIGVKIGKVFPQDPWKQLEMGIGAVFGSWMSKKAITYRKLNNIPADWGTAVNVQAMVFGNSGDDSATGVCFSRDPATGENKYYGEYLINAQGEDVVAGIRTPQPMSKDDSGRLSLEEAMPAVYKELCDVREKLERHYKDMQDMEFTIEHGKLWMLQCRNGKRTAAAAVRMAVEMVSEGLLTKEEAILRVGADQLDHLLHPMLDPKAEKKVIATGLPASPGAAVGMAVFNAEDAEKWAAAGKQVMLIRIETSPEDIAGMNAAQGVITARGGMTSHAAVVARGMGTPCVSGSPDIKIDYESKTLKTTSGVVINEGDWISIDGAKGQIIEGKIPTVSVELTGNFGTLMKWVDEIKTLTVKANAETPRDAKQARDFGAEGIGLARTEHMFFDPSRIQDMREMILAEDEAGRRAALAKLLPYQKADFIELFKIMDGLPVTIRLIDPPLHEFLPHTDAEVEELAAHIGKSVEYIKQRAEQLHEQNPMLGHRGCRLAITYPEICEMQTRAILSAALEVKKAGIRVFPEIEVPLVGSKKEVDIVKAVIDATAQSLFAETGESVEYTVGSMIELPRAAVLANEIAESCEFFEFGTNDLTQTTLGMSRDDTAKILDEYRARGVYVADPFASVDQLGVGLLIKDAVKKARATRGEHIHLGVCGEHGGDPESIMFFHQCGFNSVSCSPFRVPIARLAAAQAAVKYPRQN
;
A
#
# COMPACT_ATOMS: atom_id res chain seq x y z
N MET A 1 15.32 -24.64 34.61
CA MET A 1 15.55 -23.18 34.65
C MET A 1 14.18 -22.53 34.57
N SER A 2 13.86 -21.62 35.50
CA SER A 2 12.60 -20.82 35.37
C SER A 2 12.70 -19.96 34.14
N ASN A 3 11.61 -19.89 33.37
CA ASN A 3 11.55 -19.00 32.23
C ASN A 3 11.62 -17.54 32.69
N LYS A 4 12.29 -16.67 31.95
CA LYS A 4 12.31 -15.23 32.22
C LYS A 4 11.14 -14.55 31.54
N TRP A 5 10.17 -14.12 32.33
CA TRP A 5 8.94 -13.49 31.82
C TRP A 5 8.95 -11.96 31.89
N VAL A 6 9.82 -11.39 32.76
CA VAL A 6 9.88 -9.96 33.05
C VAL A 6 11.27 -9.39 32.74
N TYR A 7 11.31 -8.28 32.01
CA TYR A 7 12.53 -7.57 31.61
C TYR A 7 12.47 -6.13 32.12
N THR A 8 13.40 -5.74 32.99
CA THR A 8 13.44 -4.42 33.62
C THR A 8 14.19 -3.39 32.79
N PHE A 9 13.85 -2.12 32.98
CA PHE A 9 14.59 -0.97 32.45
C PHE A 9 14.45 0.25 33.38
N GLY A 10 15.47 1.12 33.36
CA GLY A 10 15.48 2.35 34.13
C GLY A 10 16.92 2.80 34.46
N ASN A 11 17.09 4.10 34.73
CA ASN A 11 18.34 4.70 35.15
C ASN A 11 19.56 4.38 34.23
N GLY A 12 19.35 4.43 32.91
CA GLY A 12 20.39 4.16 31.91
C GLY A 12 20.75 2.71 31.71
N ALA A 13 20.01 1.75 32.31
CA ALA A 13 20.19 0.31 32.16
C ALA A 13 18.91 -0.38 31.70
N ALA A 14 19.06 -1.47 30.95
CA ALA A 14 17.91 -2.29 30.54
C ALA A 14 18.38 -3.72 30.28
N GLU A 15 17.49 -4.68 30.56
CA GLU A 15 17.70 -6.09 30.24
C GLU A 15 17.30 -6.46 28.82
N GLY A 16 16.50 -5.59 28.17
CA GLY A 16 16.09 -5.69 26.77
C GLY A 16 16.82 -4.70 25.87
N ARG A 17 16.58 -4.79 24.55
CA ARG A 17 17.12 -3.90 23.51
C ARG A 17 16.26 -3.93 22.25
N ALA A 18 16.54 -3.04 21.29
CA ALA A 18 15.72 -2.79 20.10
C ALA A 18 15.45 -4.03 19.21
N ASP A 19 16.39 -4.98 19.14
CA ASP A 19 16.25 -6.20 18.33
C ASP A 19 15.32 -7.26 18.96
N MET A 20 14.94 -7.10 20.22
CA MET A 20 14.06 -8.03 20.95
C MET A 20 12.58 -7.76 20.78
N ARG A 21 12.17 -7.15 19.66
CA ARG A 21 10.75 -6.80 19.40
C ARG A 21 9.80 -8.00 19.42
N ASN A 22 10.28 -9.17 19.03
CA ASN A 22 9.45 -10.39 19.05
C ASN A 22 9.04 -10.79 20.47
N LEU A 23 9.91 -10.54 21.44
CA LEU A 23 9.74 -10.92 22.85
C LEU A 23 9.11 -9.78 23.68
N LEU A 24 9.58 -8.54 23.48
CA LEU A 24 9.20 -7.38 24.29
C LEU A 24 8.13 -6.51 23.64
N GLY A 25 7.71 -6.85 22.43
CA GLY A 25 6.90 -5.97 21.61
C GLY A 25 7.67 -4.71 21.17
N GLY A 26 7.08 -3.91 20.26
CA GLY A 26 7.70 -2.70 19.77
C GLY A 26 7.93 -1.65 20.86
N LYS A 27 6.96 -1.47 21.76
CA LYS A 27 7.04 -0.48 22.85
C LYS A 27 8.06 -0.85 23.90
N GLY A 28 8.06 -2.11 24.38
CA GLY A 28 9.00 -2.57 25.40
C GLY A 28 10.45 -2.55 24.90
N ALA A 29 10.69 -2.99 23.66
CA ALA A 29 12.01 -2.95 23.05
C ALA A 29 12.53 -1.50 22.93
N ASN A 30 11.68 -0.55 22.50
CA ASN A 30 12.07 0.85 22.38
C ASN A 30 12.27 1.55 23.74
N LEU A 31 11.48 1.23 24.77
CA LEU A 31 11.70 1.72 26.14
C LEU A 31 13.05 1.27 26.70
N ALA A 32 13.39 -0.01 26.49
CA ALA A 32 14.69 -0.54 26.85
C ALA A 32 15.81 0.18 26.12
N GLU A 33 15.69 0.33 24.78
CA GLU A 33 16.71 0.97 23.95
C GLU A 33 16.92 2.45 24.33
N MET A 34 15.84 3.22 24.55
CA MET A 34 15.94 4.61 25.01
C MET A 34 16.73 4.74 26.33
N ASN A 35 16.56 3.79 27.26
CA ASN A 35 17.35 3.74 28.49
C ASN A 35 18.84 3.48 28.19
N LEU A 36 19.16 2.52 27.32
CA LEU A 36 20.54 2.19 26.94
C LEU A 36 21.24 3.35 26.22
N VAL A 37 20.49 4.13 25.46
CA VAL A 37 20.97 5.36 24.79
C VAL A 37 21.16 6.50 25.82
N GLY A 38 20.70 6.34 27.06
CA GLY A 38 20.86 7.29 28.15
C GLY A 38 19.87 8.44 28.10
N LEU A 39 18.63 8.19 27.68
CA LEU A 39 17.55 9.16 27.74
C LEU A 39 16.80 9.10 29.08
N PRO A 40 16.16 10.19 29.52
CA PRO A 40 15.38 10.23 30.74
C PRO A 40 14.05 9.50 30.58
N VAL A 41 14.05 8.20 30.80
CA VAL A 41 12.87 7.33 30.69
C VAL A 41 12.43 6.92 32.10
N PRO A 42 11.14 7.05 32.47
CA PRO A 42 10.65 6.54 33.74
C PRO A 42 10.90 5.02 33.84
N ALA A 43 11.36 4.58 35.01
CA ALA A 43 11.68 3.16 35.26
C ALA A 43 10.44 2.27 35.07
N GLY A 44 10.66 1.05 34.60
CA GLY A 44 9.59 0.11 34.35
C GLY A 44 10.09 -1.31 34.05
N PHE A 45 9.19 -2.14 33.61
CA PHE A 45 9.48 -3.48 33.12
C PHE A 45 8.49 -3.91 32.05
N THR A 46 8.87 -4.88 31.24
CA THR A 46 8.03 -5.49 30.20
C THR A 46 7.76 -6.95 30.56
N VAL A 47 6.50 -7.34 30.61
CA VAL A 47 6.04 -8.73 30.58
C VAL A 47 5.99 -9.20 29.15
N THR A 48 6.62 -10.32 28.83
CA THR A 48 6.89 -10.77 27.45
C THR A 48 5.64 -11.19 26.69
N THR A 49 5.72 -11.19 25.34
CA THR A 49 4.69 -11.73 24.46
C THR A 49 4.43 -13.22 24.71
N ASP A 50 5.43 -13.97 25.17
CA ASP A 50 5.30 -15.39 25.47
C ASP A 50 4.33 -15.66 26.62
N VAL A 51 4.19 -14.71 27.57
CA VAL A 51 3.17 -14.81 28.63
C VAL A 51 1.78 -14.69 28.05
N CYS A 52 1.57 -13.82 27.05
CA CYS A 52 0.28 -13.70 26.37
C CYS A 52 -0.11 -15.01 25.66
N THR A 53 0.82 -15.61 24.92
CA THR A 53 0.58 -16.90 24.26
C THR A 53 0.36 -18.02 25.26
N TYR A 54 1.14 -18.07 26.36
CA TYR A 54 0.90 -19.02 27.46
C TYR A 54 -0.49 -18.85 28.07
N TYR A 55 -0.91 -17.60 28.37
CA TYR A 55 -2.19 -17.25 28.97
C TYR A 55 -3.36 -17.81 28.14
N TYR A 56 -3.34 -17.62 26.82
CA TYR A 56 -4.39 -18.17 25.97
C TYR A 56 -4.32 -19.68 25.77
N ALA A 57 -3.13 -20.28 25.76
CA ALA A 57 -2.97 -21.74 25.67
C ALA A 57 -3.38 -22.48 26.94
N ASN A 58 -3.45 -21.79 28.10
CA ASN A 58 -3.71 -22.39 29.43
C ASN A 58 -4.98 -21.82 30.08
N ASN A 59 -6.07 -21.68 29.32
CA ASN A 59 -7.40 -21.23 29.83
C ASN A 59 -7.32 -19.91 30.63
N GLN A 60 -6.58 -18.94 30.13
CA GLN A 60 -6.41 -17.62 30.74
C GLN A 60 -5.79 -17.66 32.17
N THR A 61 -4.87 -18.61 32.38
CA THR A 61 -4.08 -18.68 33.61
C THR A 61 -2.64 -18.22 33.36
N TYR A 62 -2.05 -17.58 34.34
CA TYR A 62 -0.65 -17.13 34.26
C TYR A 62 0.34 -18.27 34.56
N PRO A 63 1.59 -18.17 34.07
CA PRO A 63 2.70 -18.97 34.61
C PRO A 63 2.81 -18.81 36.12
N SER A 64 3.04 -19.89 36.83
CA SER A 64 3.01 -19.94 38.30
C SER A 64 4.00 -18.99 38.99
N ASP A 65 5.10 -18.66 38.31
CA ASP A 65 6.18 -17.80 38.82
C ASP A 65 6.10 -16.34 38.25
N LEU A 66 5.10 -16.04 37.46
CA LEU A 66 4.97 -14.70 36.85
C LEU A 66 4.84 -13.60 37.88
N MET A 67 3.92 -13.77 38.85
CA MET A 67 3.64 -12.71 39.84
C MET A 67 4.84 -12.44 40.76
N ASP A 68 5.69 -13.43 41.00
CA ASP A 68 6.93 -13.23 41.74
C ASP A 68 7.92 -12.37 40.94
N GLN A 69 8.02 -12.60 39.62
CA GLN A 69 8.84 -11.78 38.74
C GLN A 69 8.27 -10.36 38.60
N VAL A 70 6.93 -10.19 38.54
CA VAL A 70 6.26 -8.88 38.56
C VAL A 70 6.56 -8.13 39.85
N ARG A 71 6.52 -8.78 41.00
CA ARG A 71 6.91 -8.17 42.30
C ARG A 71 8.35 -7.70 42.30
N ALA A 72 9.27 -8.51 41.77
CA ALA A 72 10.66 -8.13 41.60
C ALA A 72 10.83 -6.93 40.65
N GLY A 73 10.06 -6.89 39.58
CA GLY A 73 9.98 -5.76 38.65
C GLY A 73 9.48 -4.46 39.33
N ILE A 74 8.45 -4.53 40.15
CA ILE A 74 7.98 -3.38 40.95
C ILE A 74 9.08 -2.92 41.92
N ALA A 75 9.74 -3.84 42.65
CA ALA A 75 10.84 -3.50 43.57
C ALA A 75 12.01 -2.79 42.83
N HIS A 76 12.31 -3.20 41.59
CA HIS A 76 13.29 -2.50 40.75
C HIS A 76 12.84 -1.05 40.46
N VAL A 77 11.58 -0.84 40.06
CA VAL A 77 11.04 0.50 39.81
C VAL A 77 11.06 1.36 41.08
N GLU A 78 10.66 0.81 42.22
CA GLU A 78 10.69 1.49 43.52
C GLU A 78 12.09 1.98 43.86
N SER A 79 13.11 1.14 43.63
CA SER A 79 14.52 1.47 43.93
C SER A 79 15.06 2.67 43.12
N ILE A 80 14.56 2.83 41.89
CA ILE A 80 14.98 3.92 40.98
C ILE A 80 14.17 5.20 41.22
N MET A 81 12.83 5.05 41.38
CA MET A 81 11.95 6.21 41.51
C MET A 81 11.90 6.79 42.93
N GLY A 82 12.40 6.06 43.94
CA GLY A 82 12.36 6.49 45.34
C GLY A 82 10.94 6.55 45.93
N LYS A 83 10.01 5.83 45.33
CA LYS A 83 8.60 5.71 45.75
C LYS A 83 8.29 4.24 46.01
N LYS A 84 7.24 3.91 46.76
CA LYS A 84 6.84 2.54 47.05
C LYS A 84 5.43 2.25 46.55
N PHE A 85 5.24 1.09 45.95
CA PHE A 85 3.94 0.64 45.48
C PHE A 85 3.01 0.30 46.67
N ALA A 86 1.78 0.79 46.62
CA ALA A 86 0.81 0.67 47.73
C ALA A 86 1.23 1.39 49.02
N ASP A 87 2.16 2.32 49.00
CA ASP A 87 2.59 3.08 50.18
C ASP A 87 1.60 4.20 50.51
N LEU A 88 1.40 4.45 51.81
CA LEU A 88 0.48 5.44 52.31
C LEU A 88 1.14 6.82 52.54
N GLU A 89 2.45 6.94 52.36
CA GLU A 89 3.20 8.19 52.49
C GLU A 89 3.71 8.72 51.16
N ASN A 90 4.31 7.84 50.31
CA ASN A 90 4.89 8.20 48.99
C ASN A 90 4.56 7.13 47.93
N PRO A 91 3.30 7.05 47.48
CA PRO A 91 2.85 5.97 46.60
C PRO A 91 3.50 6.03 45.23
N LEU A 92 4.05 4.89 44.80
CA LEU A 92 4.38 4.65 43.40
C LEU A 92 3.10 4.35 42.62
N LEU A 93 2.82 5.12 41.61
CA LEU A 93 1.76 4.82 40.63
C LEU A 93 2.42 4.34 39.33
N VAL A 94 1.72 3.43 38.63
CA VAL A 94 2.23 2.86 37.40
C VAL A 94 1.18 2.92 36.28
N SER A 95 1.66 2.94 35.05
CA SER A 95 0.84 2.67 33.87
C SER A 95 1.03 1.24 33.42
N VAL A 96 -0.03 0.61 32.88
CA VAL A 96 0.00 -0.73 32.29
C VAL A 96 -0.44 -0.59 30.83
N ARG A 97 0.48 -0.82 29.90
CA ARG A 97 0.32 -0.48 28.48
C ARG A 97 0.62 -1.69 27.62
N SER A 98 -0.15 -1.89 26.56
CA SER A 98 0.12 -2.92 25.55
C SER A 98 1.39 -2.64 24.75
N GLY A 99 2.05 -3.72 24.28
CA GLY A 99 3.24 -3.67 23.47
C GLY A 99 3.22 -4.75 22.38
N ALA A 100 2.38 -4.63 21.36
CA ALA A 100 2.41 -5.55 20.22
C ALA A 100 3.71 -5.38 19.40
N ARG A 101 4.10 -6.44 18.66
CA ARG A 101 5.31 -6.44 17.79
C ARG A 101 5.25 -5.34 16.72
N VAL A 102 4.05 -5.04 16.24
CA VAL A 102 3.75 -3.93 15.31
C VAL A 102 2.78 -2.95 15.95
N SER A 103 2.84 -1.69 15.52
CA SER A 103 1.96 -0.64 16.03
C SER A 103 0.50 -0.90 15.59
N MET A 104 -0.42 -0.94 16.57
CA MET A 104 -1.86 -1.09 16.37
C MET A 104 -2.60 0.08 17.04
N PRO A 105 -2.60 1.29 16.45
CA PRO A 105 -3.11 2.50 17.11
C PRO A 105 -4.58 2.38 17.48
N GLY A 106 -4.93 2.66 18.75
CA GLY A 106 -6.32 2.61 19.24
C GLY A 106 -6.93 1.21 19.38
N MET A 107 -6.20 0.15 19.03
CA MET A 107 -6.72 -1.23 19.05
C MET A 107 -6.52 -1.94 20.38
N MET A 108 -5.57 -1.48 21.18
CA MET A 108 -5.13 -2.13 22.41
C MET A 108 -5.31 -1.19 23.61
N ASP A 109 -5.62 -1.77 24.74
CA ASP A 109 -5.98 -1.01 25.92
C ASP A 109 -4.76 -0.54 26.74
N THR A 110 -4.98 0.51 27.54
CA THR A 110 -3.98 1.13 28.45
C THR A 110 -4.69 1.43 29.77
N VAL A 111 -3.99 1.23 30.89
CA VAL A 111 -4.45 1.61 32.22
C VAL A 111 -3.43 2.57 32.82
N LEU A 112 -3.86 3.76 33.22
CA LEU A 112 -3.03 4.79 33.85
C LEU A 112 -3.39 4.96 35.33
N ASN A 113 -2.50 5.56 36.09
CA ASN A 113 -2.68 5.87 37.52
C ASN A 113 -2.95 4.65 38.40
N LEU A 114 -2.53 3.46 37.99
CA LEU A 114 -2.73 2.23 38.72
C LEU A 114 -1.96 2.26 40.05
N GLY A 115 -2.59 1.90 41.11
CA GLY A 115 -2.08 2.03 42.49
C GLY A 115 -2.87 3.01 43.36
N LEU A 116 -3.75 3.84 42.74
CA LEU A 116 -4.66 4.72 43.47
C LEU A 116 -5.81 3.93 44.12
N ASN A 117 -6.07 4.30 45.35
CA ASN A 117 -7.20 3.84 46.14
C ASN A 117 -7.63 4.94 47.13
N ASP A 118 -8.58 4.66 48.01
CA ASP A 118 -9.12 5.64 48.97
C ASP A 118 -8.06 6.17 49.98
N GLU A 119 -6.97 5.45 50.17
CA GLU A 119 -5.85 5.87 51.07
C GLU A 119 -4.67 6.48 50.29
N THR A 120 -4.24 5.88 49.20
CA THR A 120 -3.11 6.38 48.42
C THR A 120 -3.40 7.72 47.70
N VAL A 121 -4.67 8.03 47.38
CA VAL A 121 -5.08 9.34 46.89
C VAL A 121 -4.82 10.46 47.89
N LYS A 122 -5.02 10.20 49.18
CA LYS A 122 -4.76 11.17 50.26
C LYS A 122 -3.26 11.47 50.39
N ALA A 123 -2.43 10.42 50.28
CA ALA A 123 -0.99 10.55 50.25
C ALA A 123 -0.54 11.37 49.02
N LEU A 124 -1.07 11.09 47.83
CA LEU A 124 -0.78 11.84 46.60
C LEU A 124 -1.16 13.33 46.77
N ALA A 125 -2.33 13.62 47.34
CA ALA A 125 -2.80 14.98 47.61
C ALA A 125 -1.86 15.73 48.57
N LYS A 126 -1.39 15.06 49.61
CA LYS A 126 -0.48 15.63 50.58
C LYS A 126 0.90 15.93 49.97
N ILE A 127 1.48 15.01 49.18
CA ILE A 127 2.80 15.16 48.56
C ILE A 127 2.80 16.23 47.49
N SER A 128 1.79 16.22 46.61
CA SER A 128 1.68 17.17 45.53
C SER A 128 1.30 18.58 45.99
N GLY A 129 0.76 18.70 47.20
CA GLY A 129 0.13 19.94 47.67
C GLY A 129 -1.08 20.38 46.83
N ASN A 130 -1.57 19.48 45.99
CA ASN A 130 -2.67 19.75 45.05
C ASN A 130 -3.75 18.64 45.13
N GLU A 131 -4.74 18.90 46.00
CA GLU A 131 -5.81 17.96 46.25
C GLU A 131 -6.67 17.73 45.01
N ARG A 132 -6.89 18.80 44.20
CA ARG A 132 -7.63 18.69 42.95
C ARG A 132 -6.97 17.70 41.98
N PHE A 133 -5.67 17.85 41.80
CA PHE A 133 -4.87 16.95 40.94
C PHE A 133 -4.99 15.47 41.39
N ALA A 134 -4.87 15.20 42.67
CA ALA A 134 -4.95 13.85 43.21
C ALA A 134 -6.29 13.20 42.93
N TYR A 135 -7.39 13.91 43.23
CA TYR A 135 -8.73 13.36 43.04
C TYR A 135 -9.18 13.33 41.57
N ASP A 136 -8.68 14.23 40.71
CA ASP A 136 -8.88 14.12 39.26
C ASP A 136 -8.17 12.87 38.69
N SER A 137 -6.96 12.59 39.13
CA SER A 137 -6.23 11.37 38.75
C SER A 137 -6.95 10.11 39.23
N TYR A 138 -7.56 10.15 40.44
CA TYR A 138 -8.27 9.02 40.97
C TYR A 138 -9.62 8.77 40.24
N ARG A 139 -10.40 9.81 39.97
CA ARG A 139 -11.64 9.67 39.21
C ARG A 139 -11.40 9.13 37.79
N ARG A 140 -10.35 9.62 37.11
CA ARG A 140 -9.92 9.13 35.78
C ARG A 140 -9.54 7.64 35.84
N PHE A 141 -8.81 7.25 36.90
CA PHE A 141 -8.42 5.86 37.09
C PHE A 141 -9.62 4.95 37.34
N ILE A 142 -10.57 5.33 38.17
CA ILE A 142 -11.79 4.53 38.44
C ILE A 142 -12.57 4.34 37.12
N MET A 143 -12.77 5.41 36.36
CA MET A 143 -13.51 5.36 35.11
C MET A 143 -12.83 4.44 34.12
N MET A 144 -11.54 4.66 33.84
CA MET A 144 -10.74 3.86 32.91
C MET A 144 -10.63 2.39 33.34
N PHE A 145 -10.38 2.13 34.64
CA PHE A 145 -10.28 0.78 35.16
C PHE A 145 -11.64 0.02 35.07
N SER A 146 -12.73 0.72 35.34
CA SER A 146 -14.07 0.15 35.22
C SER A 146 -14.38 -0.24 33.76
N GLU A 147 -14.09 0.60 32.82
CA GLU A 147 -14.26 0.32 31.39
C GLU A 147 -13.32 -0.78 30.91
N VAL A 148 -12.02 -0.53 30.96
CA VAL A 148 -10.98 -1.35 30.32
C VAL A 148 -10.80 -2.70 31.01
N VAL A 149 -10.78 -2.71 32.35
CA VAL A 149 -10.44 -3.92 33.12
C VAL A 149 -11.70 -4.69 33.54
N MET A 150 -12.74 -3.99 33.96
CA MET A 150 -13.96 -4.63 34.43
C MET A 150 -15.03 -4.73 33.34
N GLY A 151 -14.86 -4.11 32.17
CA GLY A 151 -15.80 -4.14 31.04
C GLY A 151 -17.13 -3.45 31.39
N ALA A 152 -17.11 -2.35 32.15
CA ALA A 152 -18.26 -1.52 32.40
C ALA A 152 -18.58 -0.64 31.19
N ASP A 153 -19.85 -0.23 31.10
CA ASP A 153 -20.28 0.74 30.12
C ASP A 153 -19.78 2.13 30.53
N ILE A 154 -18.93 2.74 29.73
CA ILE A 154 -18.30 4.04 29.97
C ILE A 154 -19.31 5.17 30.04
N ASP A 155 -20.41 5.08 29.26
CA ASP A 155 -21.45 6.11 29.20
C ASP A 155 -22.07 6.40 30.58
N LEU A 156 -22.13 5.40 31.48
CA LEU A 156 -22.64 5.58 32.84
C LEU A 156 -21.81 6.57 33.65
N PHE A 157 -20.49 6.55 33.44
CA PHE A 157 -19.53 7.42 34.13
C PHE A 157 -19.48 8.79 33.48
N GLU A 158 -19.46 8.84 32.17
CA GLU A 158 -19.44 10.09 31.39
C GLU A 158 -20.70 10.92 31.63
N HIS A 159 -21.89 10.30 31.59
CA HIS A 159 -23.15 10.99 31.92
C HIS A 159 -23.17 11.56 33.34
N THR A 160 -22.56 10.86 34.31
CA THR A 160 -22.49 11.34 35.69
C THR A 160 -21.56 12.54 35.81
N LEU A 161 -20.41 12.53 35.06
CA LEU A 161 -19.48 13.64 34.98
C LEU A 161 -20.13 14.87 34.30
N GLU A 162 -20.77 14.66 33.13
CA GLU A 162 -21.44 15.74 32.39
C GLU A 162 -22.58 16.37 33.22
N ARG A 163 -23.41 15.55 33.86
CA ARG A 163 -24.46 16.05 34.72
C ARG A 163 -23.92 16.93 35.87
N MET A 164 -22.79 16.53 36.47
CA MET A 164 -22.15 17.34 37.51
C MET A 164 -21.67 18.69 36.98
N LYS A 165 -21.11 18.72 35.78
CA LYS A 165 -20.68 19.97 35.13
C LYS A 165 -21.89 20.86 34.81
N GLU A 166 -22.96 20.27 34.26
CA GLU A 166 -24.18 21.01 33.94
C GLU A 166 -24.83 21.62 35.21
N ASP A 167 -24.95 20.83 36.27
CA ASP A 167 -25.53 21.29 37.56
C ASP A 167 -24.73 22.43 38.18
N LYS A 168 -23.42 22.50 37.92
CA LYS A 168 -22.49 23.55 38.41
C LYS A 168 -22.28 24.67 37.43
N GLY A 169 -22.73 24.54 36.17
CA GLY A 169 -22.50 25.52 35.08
C GLY A 169 -21.08 25.53 34.55
N TYR A 170 -20.33 24.44 34.70
CA TYR A 170 -18.97 24.28 34.21
C TYR A 170 -18.99 23.80 32.75
N LYS A 171 -17.99 24.25 31.98
CA LYS A 171 -17.80 23.86 30.57
C LYS A 171 -16.68 22.83 30.38
N GLN A 172 -15.72 22.83 31.29
CA GLN A 172 -14.51 21.98 31.16
C GLN A 172 -14.28 21.22 32.47
N ASP A 173 -13.68 20.04 32.39
CA ASP A 173 -13.27 19.23 33.54
C ASP A 173 -12.29 19.99 34.45
N THR A 174 -11.50 20.92 33.90
CA THR A 174 -10.55 21.75 34.66
C THR A 174 -11.24 22.71 35.65
N GLU A 175 -12.52 22.97 35.49
CA GLU A 175 -13.29 23.86 36.36
C GLU A 175 -13.83 23.15 37.64
N LEU A 176 -13.83 21.78 37.64
CA LEU A 176 -14.21 20.99 38.80
C LEU A 176 -13.25 21.25 39.97
N THR A 177 -13.84 21.51 41.14
CA THR A 177 -13.10 21.69 42.39
C THR A 177 -12.66 20.34 42.99
N ALA A 178 -11.76 20.37 43.98
CA ALA A 178 -11.35 19.15 44.70
C ALA A 178 -12.53 18.46 45.36
N ASP A 179 -13.47 19.22 45.91
CA ASP A 179 -14.68 18.64 46.55
C ASP A 179 -15.66 18.05 45.55
N ASP A 180 -15.81 18.65 44.37
CA ASP A 180 -16.59 18.07 43.27
C ASP A 180 -16.00 16.74 42.81
N LEU A 181 -14.69 16.64 42.71
CA LEU A 181 -13.99 15.42 42.31
C LEU A 181 -14.06 14.31 43.37
N LYS A 182 -14.05 14.65 44.66
CA LYS A 182 -14.31 13.70 45.76
C LYS A 182 -15.71 13.12 45.64
N ASP A 183 -16.73 13.97 45.47
CA ASP A 183 -18.14 13.53 45.30
C ASP A 183 -18.27 12.65 44.04
N LEU A 184 -17.59 13.02 42.97
CA LEU A 184 -17.58 12.24 41.71
C LEU A 184 -16.96 10.85 41.89
N VAL A 185 -15.85 10.75 42.63
CA VAL A 185 -15.19 9.47 42.97
C VAL A 185 -16.17 8.54 43.72
N GLU A 186 -16.91 9.06 44.72
CA GLU A 186 -17.88 8.26 45.44
C GLU A 186 -19.03 7.80 44.54
N LYS A 187 -19.57 8.70 43.68
CA LYS A 187 -20.58 8.35 42.69
C LYS A 187 -20.12 7.27 41.72
N PHE A 188 -18.88 7.34 41.24
CA PHE A 188 -18.31 6.33 40.36
C PHE A 188 -18.19 4.96 41.03
N LYS A 189 -17.74 4.92 42.28
CA LYS A 189 -17.75 3.67 43.08
C LYS A 189 -19.15 3.11 43.27
N GLU A 190 -20.13 3.95 43.53
CA GLU A 190 -21.55 3.53 43.64
C GLU A 190 -22.09 2.95 42.33
N ILE A 191 -21.73 3.54 41.19
CA ILE A 191 -22.08 2.98 39.87
C ILE A 191 -21.51 1.56 39.76
N GLY A 192 -20.23 1.37 40.09
CA GLY A 192 -19.58 0.06 40.09
C GLY A 192 -20.29 -0.98 40.94
N VAL A 193 -20.70 -0.60 42.13
CA VAL A 193 -21.49 -1.47 43.04
C VAL A 193 -22.85 -1.84 42.43
N LYS A 194 -23.59 -0.87 41.87
CA LYS A 194 -24.90 -1.07 41.25
C LYS A 194 -24.87 -2.03 40.05
N ILE A 195 -23.79 -2.01 39.27
CA ILE A 195 -23.63 -2.89 38.10
C ILE A 195 -22.90 -4.20 38.44
N GLY A 196 -22.57 -4.46 39.72
CA GLY A 196 -21.87 -5.65 40.18
C GLY A 196 -20.39 -5.70 39.85
N LYS A 197 -19.78 -4.54 39.56
CA LYS A 197 -18.36 -4.38 39.22
C LYS A 197 -17.66 -3.46 40.20
N VAL A 198 -17.40 -4.01 41.40
CA VAL A 198 -16.81 -3.26 42.52
C VAL A 198 -15.33 -2.95 42.23
N PHE A 199 -14.97 -1.66 42.29
CA PHE A 199 -13.62 -1.20 42.09
C PHE A 199 -12.68 -1.74 43.20
N PRO A 200 -11.59 -2.45 42.86
CA PRO A 200 -10.67 -3.06 43.83
C PRO A 200 -9.79 -2.01 44.52
N GLN A 201 -9.72 -2.06 45.84
CA GLN A 201 -8.92 -1.15 46.66
C GLN A 201 -7.48 -1.67 46.89
N ASP A 202 -7.20 -2.94 46.59
CA ASP A 202 -5.84 -3.51 46.66
C ASP A 202 -5.03 -3.22 45.38
N PRO A 203 -3.95 -2.41 45.44
CA PRO A 203 -3.12 -2.09 44.29
C PRO A 203 -2.50 -3.32 43.58
N TRP A 204 -2.16 -4.38 44.33
CA TRP A 204 -1.64 -5.61 43.74
C TRP A 204 -2.70 -6.35 42.93
N LYS A 205 -3.92 -6.35 43.41
CA LYS A 205 -5.06 -6.90 42.67
C LYS A 205 -5.36 -6.08 41.43
N GLN A 206 -5.28 -4.74 41.50
CA GLN A 206 -5.41 -3.86 40.36
C GLN A 206 -4.36 -4.18 39.29
N LEU A 207 -3.07 -4.40 39.71
CA LEU A 207 -1.97 -4.69 38.79
C LEU A 207 -2.16 -6.06 38.09
N GLU A 208 -2.52 -7.09 38.84
CA GLU A 208 -2.84 -8.42 38.30
C GLU A 208 -3.95 -8.36 37.25
N MET A 209 -5.06 -7.68 37.59
CA MET A 209 -6.19 -7.50 36.68
C MET A 209 -5.84 -6.65 35.46
N GLY A 210 -5.06 -5.59 35.64
CA GLY A 210 -4.61 -4.70 34.55
C GLY A 210 -3.72 -5.44 33.53
N ILE A 211 -2.81 -6.29 33.98
CA ILE A 211 -2.00 -7.14 33.09
C ILE A 211 -2.93 -8.08 32.28
N GLY A 212 -3.89 -8.71 32.94
CA GLY A 212 -4.87 -9.58 32.27
C GLY A 212 -5.74 -8.86 31.27
N ALA A 213 -6.17 -7.64 31.57
CA ALA A 213 -6.97 -6.82 30.65
C ALA A 213 -6.20 -6.46 29.37
N VAL A 214 -4.93 -6.11 29.50
CA VAL A 214 -4.07 -5.86 28.31
C VAL A 214 -3.91 -7.10 27.45
N PHE A 215 -3.71 -8.29 28.04
CA PHE A 215 -3.74 -9.54 27.28
C PHE A 215 -5.12 -9.78 26.63
N GLY A 216 -6.21 -9.51 27.36
CA GLY A 216 -7.57 -9.61 26.85
C GLY A 216 -7.82 -8.72 25.63
N SER A 217 -7.25 -7.53 25.62
CA SER A 217 -7.39 -6.59 24.49
C SER A 217 -6.85 -7.10 23.15
N TRP A 218 -5.87 -8.03 23.18
CA TRP A 218 -5.39 -8.72 21.97
C TRP A 218 -6.49 -9.50 21.25
N MET A 219 -7.45 -10.06 22.00
CA MET A 219 -8.57 -10.83 21.46
C MET A 219 -9.86 -10.02 21.36
N SER A 220 -9.81 -8.69 21.54
CA SER A 220 -10.96 -7.82 21.30
C SER A 220 -11.38 -7.84 19.83
N LYS A 221 -12.67 -7.61 19.55
CA LYS A 221 -13.21 -7.59 18.18
C LYS A 221 -12.47 -6.59 17.29
N LYS A 222 -12.18 -5.38 17.80
CA LYS A 222 -11.42 -4.32 17.07
C LYS A 222 -10.00 -4.79 16.74
N ALA A 223 -9.29 -5.42 17.69
CA ALA A 223 -7.93 -5.91 17.48
C ALA A 223 -7.87 -7.09 16.48
N ILE A 224 -8.83 -8.01 16.57
CA ILE A 224 -8.95 -9.13 15.61
C ILE A 224 -9.20 -8.61 14.20
N THR A 225 -10.13 -7.67 14.04
CA THR A 225 -10.42 -7.06 12.73
C THR A 225 -9.20 -6.33 12.16
N TYR A 226 -8.52 -5.52 12.97
CA TYR A 226 -7.31 -4.80 12.57
C TYR A 226 -6.20 -5.76 12.13
N ARG A 227 -5.96 -6.84 12.89
CA ARG A 227 -4.96 -7.85 12.53
C ARG A 227 -5.26 -8.54 11.22
N LYS A 228 -6.54 -8.91 10.98
CA LYS A 228 -6.95 -9.49 9.69
C LYS A 228 -6.68 -8.54 8.52
N LEU A 229 -7.05 -7.26 8.66
CA LEU A 229 -6.85 -6.24 7.61
C LEU A 229 -5.37 -5.95 7.33
N ASN A 230 -4.51 -6.13 8.33
CA ASN A 230 -3.08 -5.82 8.21
C ASN A 230 -2.18 -7.07 8.16
N ASN A 231 -2.76 -8.26 7.94
CA ASN A 231 -2.03 -9.54 7.85
C ASN A 231 -1.11 -9.82 9.07
N ILE A 232 -1.57 -9.46 10.29
CA ILE A 232 -0.82 -9.68 11.53
C ILE A 232 -1.22 -11.04 12.11
N PRO A 233 -0.28 -11.99 12.30
CA PRO A 233 -0.55 -13.31 12.85
C PRO A 233 -1.15 -13.25 14.25
N ALA A 234 -2.16 -14.08 14.51
CA ALA A 234 -2.88 -14.10 15.78
C ALA A 234 -2.05 -14.69 16.93
N ASP A 235 -1.10 -15.54 16.63
CA ASP A 235 -0.20 -16.23 17.56
C ASP A 235 0.95 -15.36 18.07
N TRP A 236 1.11 -14.14 17.54
CA TRP A 236 2.18 -13.24 18.01
C TRP A 236 1.99 -12.75 19.45
N GLY A 237 0.75 -12.60 19.91
CA GLY A 237 0.43 -12.05 21.21
C GLY A 237 0.85 -10.57 21.37
N THR A 238 0.68 -10.06 22.59
CA THR A 238 1.14 -8.72 23.00
C THR A 238 1.98 -8.81 24.25
N ALA A 239 2.99 -7.95 24.37
CA ALA A 239 3.68 -7.71 25.64
C ALA A 239 2.87 -6.72 26.49
N VAL A 240 3.19 -6.67 27.80
CA VAL A 240 2.64 -5.68 28.72
C VAL A 240 3.78 -4.87 29.31
N ASN A 241 3.72 -3.54 29.19
CA ASN A 241 4.71 -2.61 29.74
C ASN A 241 4.12 -1.99 31.01
N VAL A 242 4.78 -2.20 32.15
CA VAL A 242 4.48 -1.58 33.43
C VAL A 242 5.53 -0.51 33.69
N GLN A 243 5.13 0.75 33.77
CA GLN A 243 6.06 1.89 33.86
C GLN A 243 5.61 2.88 34.91
N ALA A 244 6.56 3.45 35.66
CA ALA A 244 6.27 4.51 36.63
C ALA A 244 5.52 5.68 35.97
N MET A 245 4.48 6.16 36.63
CA MET A 245 3.77 7.36 36.23
C MET A 245 4.63 8.61 36.50
N VAL A 246 4.60 9.52 35.55
CA VAL A 246 5.06 10.92 35.64
C VAL A 246 3.95 11.84 35.17
N PHE A 247 3.80 12.99 35.75
CA PHE A 247 2.57 13.79 35.67
C PHE A 247 2.80 15.14 34.99
N GLY A 248 2.26 15.28 33.76
CA GLY A 248 2.20 16.56 33.06
C GLY A 248 1.12 17.52 33.56
N ASN A 249 0.26 17.04 34.44
CA ASN A 249 -0.87 17.77 35.04
C ASN A 249 -0.66 18.08 36.54
N SER A 250 0.58 18.09 37.01
CA SER A 250 0.92 18.40 38.41
C SER A 250 0.98 19.89 38.73
N GLY A 251 0.98 20.76 37.73
CA GLY A 251 1.01 22.22 37.87
C GLY A 251 1.39 22.92 36.58
N ASP A 252 1.54 24.24 36.64
CA ASP A 252 1.86 25.09 35.47
C ASP A 252 3.32 24.98 35.00
N ASP A 253 4.17 24.33 35.79
CA ASP A 253 5.55 23.96 35.45
C ASP A 253 5.66 22.55 34.88
N SER A 254 4.52 21.96 34.58
CA SER A 254 4.38 20.60 34.06
C SER A 254 3.61 20.62 32.75
N ALA A 255 3.93 19.69 31.85
CA ALA A 255 3.34 19.62 30.52
C ALA A 255 3.43 18.19 29.97
N THR A 256 2.70 17.92 28.91
CA THR A 256 2.85 16.70 28.10
C THR A 256 2.77 17.07 26.61
N GLY A 257 3.39 16.26 25.75
CA GLY A 257 3.38 16.53 24.33
C GLY A 257 3.78 15.36 23.46
N VAL A 258 3.53 15.54 22.16
CA VAL A 258 3.91 14.63 21.08
C VAL A 258 4.69 15.43 20.05
N CYS A 259 5.81 14.91 19.61
CA CYS A 259 6.66 15.58 18.65
C CYS A 259 7.37 14.61 17.69
N PHE A 260 7.76 15.15 16.55
CA PHE A 260 8.49 14.45 15.50
C PHE A 260 9.84 15.11 15.29
N SER A 261 10.86 14.31 15.04
CA SER A 261 12.20 14.84 14.80
C SER A 261 12.31 15.65 13.50
N ARG A 262 11.41 15.43 12.56
CA ARG A 262 11.21 16.20 11.31
C ARG A 262 9.73 16.33 11.03
N ASP A 263 9.35 17.28 10.16
CA ASP A 263 7.96 17.42 9.73
C ASP A 263 7.49 16.16 8.97
N PRO A 264 6.52 15.41 9.48
CA PRO A 264 6.06 14.18 8.85
C PRO A 264 5.28 14.42 7.55
N ALA A 265 4.79 15.62 7.30
CA ALA A 265 4.05 15.97 6.09
C ALA A 265 4.98 16.39 4.94
N THR A 266 5.99 17.22 5.23
CA THR A 266 6.89 17.82 4.23
C THR A 266 8.29 17.22 4.18
N GLY A 267 8.71 16.50 5.21
CA GLY A 267 10.08 15.99 5.37
C GLY A 267 11.11 17.01 5.81
N GLU A 268 10.70 18.25 6.06
CA GLU A 268 11.61 19.32 6.46
C GLU A 268 12.31 19.01 7.78
N ASN A 269 13.63 19.25 7.83
CA ASN A 269 14.40 19.11 9.05
C ASN A 269 14.08 20.23 10.04
N LYS A 270 12.83 20.23 10.49
CA LYS A 270 12.28 21.15 11.48
C LYS A 270 11.62 20.35 12.60
N TYR A 271 11.85 20.79 13.85
CA TYR A 271 11.20 20.17 14.99
C TYR A 271 9.69 20.44 14.94
N TYR A 272 8.90 19.39 14.83
CA TYR A 272 7.46 19.46 14.64
C TYR A 272 6.74 18.78 15.79
N GLY A 273 5.70 19.38 16.34
CA GLY A 273 4.92 18.78 17.41
C GLY A 273 4.11 19.78 18.21
N GLU A 274 3.41 19.25 19.19
CA GLU A 274 2.47 19.98 20.02
C GLU A 274 2.59 19.56 21.48
N TYR A 275 2.29 20.49 22.39
CA TYR A 275 2.29 20.24 23.82
C TYR A 275 1.10 20.95 24.51
N LEU A 276 0.76 20.51 25.71
CA LEU A 276 -0.21 21.13 26.60
C LEU A 276 0.39 21.29 28.00
N ILE A 277 0.31 22.52 28.56
CA ILE A 277 0.65 22.79 29.95
C ILE A 277 -0.46 22.22 30.84
N ASN A 278 -0.06 21.69 31.98
CA ASN A 278 -0.96 21.14 33.00
C ASN A 278 -1.99 20.17 32.40
N ALA A 279 -1.48 19.12 31.74
CA ALA A 279 -2.26 18.12 31.01
C ALA A 279 -1.66 16.71 31.10
N GLN A 280 -2.50 15.68 30.98
CA GLN A 280 -2.09 14.29 30.75
C GLN A 280 -2.05 13.98 29.25
N GLY A 281 -1.35 12.89 28.87
CA GLY A 281 -1.22 12.49 27.47
C GLY A 281 -2.53 12.30 26.70
N GLU A 282 -3.57 11.85 27.41
CA GLU A 282 -4.92 11.70 26.86
C GLU A 282 -5.51 13.05 26.38
N ASP A 283 -5.23 14.12 27.10
CA ASP A 283 -5.78 15.46 26.81
C ASP A 283 -5.22 16.02 25.48
N VAL A 284 -3.99 15.64 25.07
CA VAL A 284 -3.39 16.03 23.78
C VAL A 284 -4.08 15.31 22.63
N VAL A 285 -4.38 14.01 22.81
CA VAL A 285 -4.95 13.15 21.76
C VAL A 285 -6.47 13.38 21.61
N ALA A 286 -7.16 13.65 22.71
CA ALA A 286 -8.62 13.83 22.72
C ALA A 286 -9.08 15.15 22.06
N GLY A 287 -8.18 16.12 21.84
CA GLY A 287 -8.51 17.39 21.19
C GLY A 287 -9.42 18.31 21.99
N ILE A 288 -9.57 18.09 23.30
CA ILE A 288 -10.44 18.85 24.20
C ILE A 288 -9.90 20.28 24.38
N ARG A 289 -8.59 20.44 24.34
CA ARG A 289 -7.88 21.73 24.45
C ARG A 289 -7.04 21.94 23.20
N THR A 290 -6.90 23.22 22.77
CA THR A 290 -6.02 23.56 21.62
C THR A 290 -4.55 23.46 22.04
N PRO A 291 -3.76 22.55 21.44
CA PRO A 291 -2.36 22.40 21.78
C PRO A 291 -1.52 23.61 21.35
N GLN A 292 -0.37 23.77 21.98
CA GLN A 292 0.64 24.80 21.69
C GLN A 292 1.76 24.19 20.83
N PRO A 293 2.42 24.99 19.94
CA PRO A 293 3.51 24.50 19.11
C PRO A 293 4.80 24.25 19.92
N MET A 294 5.63 23.35 19.44
CA MET A 294 6.95 23.09 20.03
C MET A 294 7.91 24.25 19.83
N SER A 295 8.02 24.73 18.60
CA SER A 295 8.90 25.86 18.20
C SER A 295 8.06 27.09 17.91
N LYS A 296 8.68 28.24 17.97
CA LYS A 296 8.04 29.51 17.61
C LYS A 296 7.55 29.48 16.16
N ASP A 297 6.29 29.79 15.97
CA ASP A 297 5.61 29.85 14.68
C ASP A 297 4.81 31.16 14.52
N ASP A 298 4.20 31.33 13.35
CA ASP A 298 3.41 32.54 13.05
C ASP A 298 1.99 32.50 13.66
N SER A 299 1.63 31.46 14.45
CA SER A 299 0.29 31.33 15.04
C SER A 299 0.02 32.31 16.19
N GLY A 300 1.07 32.92 16.74
CA GLY A 300 0.98 33.79 17.94
C GLY A 300 0.69 33.02 19.24
N ARG A 301 0.74 31.68 19.21
CA ARG A 301 0.58 30.82 20.40
C ARG A 301 1.93 30.67 21.11
N LEU A 302 1.90 30.50 22.44
CA LEU A 302 3.09 30.34 23.26
C LEU A 302 3.78 29.00 22.98
N SER A 303 4.92 28.99 22.32
CA SER A 303 5.67 27.76 22.02
C SER A 303 6.35 27.19 23.27
N LEU A 304 6.71 25.89 23.24
CA LEU A 304 7.52 25.29 24.31
C LEU A 304 8.91 25.94 24.40
N GLU A 305 9.47 26.34 23.27
CA GLU A 305 10.72 27.09 23.18
C GLU A 305 10.71 28.38 24.01
N GLU A 306 9.57 29.07 24.03
CA GLU A 306 9.36 30.32 24.79
C GLU A 306 8.95 30.04 26.24
N ALA A 307 8.09 29.06 26.48
CA ALA A 307 7.55 28.73 27.81
C ALA A 307 8.56 28.03 28.71
N MET A 308 9.31 27.06 28.16
CA MET A 308 10.26 26.21 28.91
C MET A 308 11.58 26.03 28.15
N PRO A 309 12.39 27.06 27.92
CA PRO A 309 13.55 27.02 27.01
C PRO A 309 14.60 26.00 27.38
N ALA A 310 14.80 25.71 28.66
CA ALA A 310 15.76 24.70 29.12
C ALA A 310 15.32 23.29 28.72
N VAL A 311 14.04 22.97 28.91
CA VAL A 311 13.46 21.67 28.51
C VAL A 311 13.42 21.52 27.01
N TYR A 312 13.06 22.59 26.29
CA TYR A 312 13.08 22.59 24.82
C TYR A 312 14.48 22.27 24.27
N LYS A 313 15.51 22.83 24.85
CA LYS A 313 16.91 22.53 24.50
C LYS A 313 17.25 21.06 24.74
N GLU A 314 16.86 20.52 25.90
CA GLU A 314 17.04 19.09 26.20
C GLU A 314 16.30 18.19 25.20
N LEU A 315 15.09 18.57 24.82
CA LEU A 315 14.33 17.85 23.77
C LEU A 315 15.01 17.93 22.40
N CYS A 316 15.65 19.03 22.04
CA CYS A 316 16.46 19.13 20.83
C CYS A 316 17.66 18.16 20.86
N ASP A 317 18.35 18.07 22.00
CA ASP A 317 19.47 17.12 22.19
C ASP A 317 18.97 15.65 22.10
N VAL A 318 17.81 15.35 22.69
CA VAL A 318 17.14 14.03 22.58
C VAL A 318 16.79 13.72 21.12
N ARG A 319 16.21 14.67 20.41
CA ARG A 319 15.88 14.56 18.98
C ARG A 319 17.08 14.13 18.14
N GLU A 320 18.17 14.87 18.23
CA GLU A 320 19.39 14.58 17.48
C GLU A 320 19.97 13.20 17.84
N LYS A 321 19.96 12.86 19.13
CA LYS A 321 20.48 11.59 19.64
C LYS A 321 19.69 10.40 19.11
N LEU A 322 18.35 10.49 19.12
CA LEU A 322 17.46 9.44 18.61
C LEU A 322 17.55 9.30 17.09
N GLU A 323 17.55 10.42 16.35
CA GLU A 323 17.64 10.39 14.90
C GLU A 323 18.96 9.79 14.42
N ARG A 324 20.07 10.12 15.07
CA ARG A 324 21.38 9.50 14.79
C ARG A 324 21.43 8.01 15.15
N HIS A 325 20.81 7.63 16.28
CA HIS A 325 20.82 6.24 16.75
C HIS A 325 19.97 5.33 15.83
N TYR A 326 18.73 5.74 15.51
CA TYR A 326 17.84 4.97 14.67
C TYR A 326 18.02 5.21 13.17
N LYS A 327 18.78 6.24 12.80
CA LYS A 327 18.98 6.67 11.40
C LYS A 327 17.65 6.86 10.67
N ASP A 328 16.65 7.40 11.36
CA ASP A 328 15.31 7.60 10.83
C ASP A 328 14.56 8.65 11.65
N MET A 329 13.58 9.31 11.02
CA MET A 329 12.68 10.23 11.71
C MET A 329 11.94 9.54 12.86
N GLN A 330 11.94 10.16 14.02
CA GLN A 330 11.31 9.64 15.22
C GLN A 330 10.04 10.41 15.58
N ASP A 331 9.02 9.67 15.97
CA ASP A 331 7.79 10.09 16.63
C ASP A 331 7.98 9.83 18.14
N MET A 332 7.85 10.86 18.95
CA MET A 332 8.23 10.87 20.38
C MET A 332 7.08 11.37 21.23
N GLU A 333 6.83 10.68 22.33
CA GLU A 333 5.92 11.13 23.39
C GLU A 333 6.76 11.51 24.62
N PHE A 334 6.46 12.66 25.21
CA PHE A 334 7.19 13.15 26.39
C PHE A 334 6.26 13.77 27.44
N THR A 335 6.73 13.81 28.68
CA THR A 335 6.08 14.51 29.78
C THR A 335 7.13 15.36 30.50
N ILE A 336 6.72 16.52 30.94
CA ILE A 336 7.49 17.41 31.80
C ILE A 336 6.79 17.44 33.14
N GLU A 337 7.49 16.99 34.19
CA GLU A 337 6.99 17.01 35.57
C GLU A 337 7.87 17.96 36.38
N HIS A 338 7.33 19.06 36.85
CA HIS A 338 8.07 20.08 37.60
C HIS A 338 9.39 20.51 36.93
N GLY A 339 9.31 20.86 35.65
CA GLY A 339 10.46 21.28 34.83
C GLY A 339 11.42 20.16 34.42
N LYS A 340 11.18 18.91 34.82
CA LYS A 340 12.00 17.74 34.45
C LYS A 340 11.41 16.99 33.28
N LEU A 341 12.23 16.77 32.23
CA LEU A 341 11.84 16.03 31.06
C LEU A 341 11.83 14.50 31.32
N TRP A 342 10.81 13.84 30.74
CA TRP A 342 10.70 12.41 30.69
C TRP A 342 10.25 11.95 29.31
N MET A 343 10.94 10.98 28.71
CA MET A 343 10.58 10.37 27.46
C MET A 343 9.72 9.13 27.72
N LEU A 344 8.50 9.09 27.16
CA LEU A 344 7.55 8.00 27.42
C LEU A 344 7.55 6.95 26.30
N GLN A 345 7.81 7.36 25.06
CA GLN A 345 7.82 6.49 23.89
C GLN A 345 8.62 7.12 22.78
N CYS A 346 9.29 6.31 21.97
CA CYS A 346 9.74 6.69 20.63
C CYS A 346 9.40 5.56 19.63
N ARG A 347 9.20 5.95 18.38
CA ARG A 347 9.00 5.02 17.27
C ARG A 347 9.37 5.71 15.94
N ASN A 348 9.61 4.91 14.91
CA ASN A 348 9.77 5.47 13.57
C ASN A 348 8.48 6.19 13.17
N GLY A 349 8.59 7.45 12.80
CA GLY A 349 7.47 8.31 12.51
C GLY A 349 6.77 7.91 11.20
N LYS A 350 5.43 7.83 11.24
CA LYS A 350 4.62 7.75 10.02
C LYS A 350 4.76 9.05 9.26
N ARG A 351 4.87 8.98 7.94
CA ARG A 351 5.15 10.13 7.08
C ARG A 351 4.49 9.98 5.71
N THR A 352 4.32 11.09 5.01
CA THR A 352 3.90 11.07 3.61
C THR A 352 5.00 10.52 2.71
N ALA A 353 4.63 10.07 1.51
CA ALA A 353 5.60 9.61 0.53
C ALA A 353 6.60 10.69 0.12
N ALA A 354 6.13 11.94 -0.05
CA ALA A 354 6.98 13.08 -0.35
C ALA A 354 7.99 13.35 0.77
N ALA A 355 7.54 13.31 2.03
CA ALA A 355 8.40 13.45 3.19
C ALA A 355 9.44 12.30 3.26
N ALA A 356 9.03 11.06 2.98
CA ALA A 356 9.93 9.91 2.98
C ALA A 356 11.08 10.07 1.96
N VAL A 357 10.77 10.50 0.74
CA VAL A 357 11.77 10.76 -0.31
C VAL A 357 12.70 11.90 0.10
N ARG A 358 12.14 13.03 0.57
CA ARG A 358 12.94 14.18 1.01
C ARG A 358 13.89 13.81 2.15
N MET A 359 13.37 13.15 3.18
CA MET A 359 14.17 12.70 4.34
C MET A 359 15.29 11.76 3.92
N ALA A 360 14.99 10.77 3.06
CA ALA A 360 16.00 9.83 2.57
C ALA A 360 17.17 10.54 1.89
N VAL A 361 16.89 11.54 1.03
CA VAL A 361 17.92 12.30 0.30
C VAL A 361 18.68 13.25 1.22
N GLU A 362 17.98 14.01 2.06
CA GLU A 362 18.62 14.97 2.97
C GLU A 362 19.50 14.26 4.02
N MET A 363 19.05 13.11 4.57
CA MET A 363 19.86 12.34 5.54
C MET A 363 21.14 11.77 4.94
N VAL A 364 21.17 11.48 3.63
CA VAL A 364 22.45 11.14 2.95
C VAL A 364 23.36 12.35 2.88
N SER A 365 22.86 13.53 2.51
CA SER A 365 23.64 14.76 2.46
C SER A 365 24.16 15.21 3.84
N GLU A 366 23.44 14.88 4.91
CA GLU A 366 23.80 15.10 6.31
C GLU A 366 24.80 14.03 6.86
N GLY A 367 25.09 12.98 6.07
CA GLY A 367 26.01 11.90 6.48
C GLY A 367 25.42 10.92 7.49
N LEU A 368 24.08 10.89 7.64
CA LEU A 368 23.37 9.95 8.52
C LEU A 368 23.12 8.60 7.84
N LEU A 369 22.89 8.61 6.52
CA LEU A 369 22.61 7.42 5.72
C LEU A 369 23.61 7.27 4.58
N THR A 370 23.82 6.03 4.14
CA THR A 370 24.38 5.75 2.80
C THR A 370 23.26 5.80 1.74
N LYS A 371 23.62 5.82 0.46
CA LYS A 371 22.62 5.76 -0.63
C LYS A 371 21.79 4.47 -0.55
N GLU A 372 22.43 3.34 -0.25
CA GLU A 372 21.79 2.04 -0.09
C GLU A 372 20.79 2.03 1.08
N GLU A 373 21.19 2.59 2.24
CA GLU A 373 20.31 2.72 3.40
C GLU A 373 19.11 3.63 3.06
N ALA A 374 19.33 4.74 2.34
CA ALA A 374 18.27 5.66 1.92
C ALA A 374 17.24 4.99 0.98
N ILE A 375 17.72 4.21 0.01
CA ILE A 375 16.86 3.43 -0.91
C ILE A 375 15.97 2.45 -0.13
N LEU A 376 16.50 1.81 0.91
CA LEU A 376 15.73 0.88 1.75
C LEU A 376 14.71 1.57 2.67
N ARG A 377 14.85 2.89 2.92
CA ARG A 377 13.93 3.66 3.78
C ARG A 377 12.63 4.08 3.08
N VAL A 378 12.65 4.17 1.76
CA VAL A 378 11.46 4.56 0.99
C VAL A 378 10.69 3.32 0.59
N GLY A 379 9.42 3.23 0.98
CA GLY A 379 8.55 2.13 0.54
C GLY A 379 8.26 2.24 -0.96
N ALA A 380 8.47 1.15 -1.70
CA ALA A 380 8.25 1.16 -3.14
C ALA A 380 6.78 1.48 -3.49
N ASP A 381 5.82 0.90 -2.74
CA ASP A 381 4.40 1.19 -2.93
C ASP A 381 4.02 2.64 -2.57
N GLN A 382 4.77 3.31 -1.69
CA GLN A 382 4.53 4.71 -1.36
C GLN A 382 4.80 5.65 -2.54
N LEU A 383 5.68 5.28 -3.48
CA LEU A 383 5.95 6.09 -4.67
C LEU A 383 4.73 6.22 -5.58
N ASP A 384 3.83 5.24 -5.56
CA ASP A 384 2.58 5.30 -6.33
C ASP A 384 1.79 6.58 -6.05
N HIS A 385 1.74 6.99 -4.78
CA HIS A 385 1.10 8.23 -4.36
C HIS A 385 1.78 9.51 -4.91
N LEU A 386 3.05 9.42 -5.32
CA LEU A 386 3.80 10.56 -5.86
C LEU A 386 3.71 10.68 -7.38
N LEU A 387 3.27 9.64 -8.07
CA LEU A 387 3.23 9.60 -9.53
C LEU A 387 1.92 10.11 -10.10
N HIS A 388 0.90 10.27 -9.25
CA HIS A 388 -0.43 10.74 -9.62
C HIS A 388 -0.71 12.13 -9.05
N PRO A 389 -1.52 12.96 -9.73
CA PRO A 389 -1.99 14.21 -9.16
C PRO A 389 -2.64 14.00 -7.79
N MET A 390 -2.45 14.93 -6.87
CA MET A 390 -3.09 14.92 -5.56
C MET A 390 -4.05 16.10 -5.42
N LEU A 391 -5.11 15.93 -4.62
CA LEU A 391 -5.95 17.06 -4.24
C LEU A 391 -5.14 18.00 -3.33
N ASP A 392 -5.25 19.32 -3.56
CA ASP A 392 -4.59 20.31 -2.71
C ASP A 392 -4.91 20.04 -1.23
N PRO A 393 -3.90 19.78 -0.38
CA PRO A 393 -4.11 19.51 1.04
C PRO A 393 -4.77 20.68 1.80
N LYS A 394 -4.61 21.89 1.29
CA LYS A 394 -5.16 23.12 1.89
C LYS A 394 -6.60 23.42 1.46
N ALA A 395 -7.10 22.74 0.43
CA ALA A 395 -8.46 22.93 -0.05
C ALA A 395 -9.47 22.33 0.94
N GLU A 396 -10.56 23.04 1.18
CA GLU A 396 -11.70 22.52 1.96
C GLU A 396 -12.40 21.44 1.15
N LYS A 397 -12.67 20.27 1.77
CA LYS A 397 -13.19 19.07 1.10
C LYS A 397 -14.45 18.58 1.79
N LYS A 398 -15.53 18.43 1.00
CA LYS A 398 -16.75 17.79 1.47
C LYS A 398 -16.82 16.37 0.91
N VAL A 399 -16.36 15.39 1.67
CA VAL A 399 -16.48 13.96 1.30
C VAL A 399 -17.95 13.57 1.39
N ILE A 400 -18.51 13.04 0.30
CA ILE A 400 -19.94 12.68 0.17
C ILE A 400 -20.16 11.17 0.16
N ALA A 401 -19.13 10.39 -0.23
CA ALA A 401 -19.17 8.93 -0.22
C ALA A 401 -17.75 8.35 -0.19
N THR A 402 -17.62 7.06 0.12
CA THR A 402 -16.35 6.33 0.07
C THR A 402 -16.51 5.02 -0.69
N GLY A 403 -15.44 4.54 -1.29
CA GLY A 403 -15.36 3.27 -1.99
C GLY A 403 -13.96 2.67 -1.89
N LEU A 404 -13.68 1.65 -2.69
CA LEU A 404 -12.37 1.02 -2.74
C LEU A 404 -11.38 1.92 -3.51
N PRO A 405 -10.14 2.10 -3.03
CA PRO A 405 -9.08 2.85 -3.70
C PRO A 405 -8.54 2.04 -4.89
N ALA A 406 -9.31 1.97 -5.97
CA ALA A 406 -9.06 1.07 -7.08
C ALA A 406 -7.90 1.48 -7.98
N SER A 407 -7.70 2.79 -8.21
CA SER A 407 -6.54 3.36 -8.90
C SER A 407 -6.17 4.69 -8.24
N PRO A 408 -4.90 4.89 -7.85
CA PRO A 408 -4.49 6.07 -7.10
C PRO A 408 -4.53 7.35 -7.92
N GLY A 409 -4.44 8.49 -7.21
CA GLY A 409 -4.46 9.82 -7.81
C GLY A 409 -5.73 10.59 -7.52
N ALA A 410 -5.66 11.91 -7.77
CA ALA A 410 -6.80 12.79 -7.71
C ALA A 410 -7.33 13.09 -9.11
N ALA A 411 -8.64 13.07 -9.26
CA ALA A 411 -9.29 13.50 -10.49
C ALA A 411 -10.41 14.48 -10.19
N VAL A 412 -10.63 15.39 -11.13
CA VAL A 412 -11.66 16.42 -11.05
C VAL A 412 -12.33 16.52 -12.40
N GLY A 413 -13.64 16.37 -12.45
CA GLY A 413 -14.37 16.42 -13.71
C GLY A 413 -15.85 16.69 -13.52
N MET A 414 -16.52 16.96 -14.63
CA MET A 414 -17.99 17.08 -14.70
C MET A 414 -18.58 15.67 -14.79
N ALA A 415 -19.58 15.37 -13.98
CA ALA A 415 -20.23 14.07 -13.94
C ALA A 415 -20.86 13.71 -15.29
N VAL A 416 -20.53 12.53 -15.82
CA VAL A 416 -21.17 11.91 -16.99
C VAL A 416 -21.48 10.45 -16.69
N PHE A 417 -22.59 9.92 -17.21
CA PHE A 417 -23.13 8.63 -16.80
C PHE A 417 -23.06 7.53 -17.87
N ASN A 418 -22.47 7.84 -19.02
CA ASN A 418 -22.19 6.87 -20.08
C ASN A 418 -20.89 7.20 -20.82
N ALA A 419 -20.32 6.21 -21.49
CA ALA A 419 -19.04 6.34 -22.19
C ALA A 419 -19.10 7.32 -23.36
N GLU A 420 -20.18 7.33 -24.14
CA GLU A 420 -20.34 8.20 -25.31
C GLU A 420 -20.37 9.68 -24.93
N ASP A 421 -21.09 10.05 -23.86
CA ASP A 421 -21.08 11.43 -23.34
C ASP A 421 -19.69 11.81 -22.80
N ALA A 422 -18.95 10.86 -22.16
CA ALA A 422 -17.60 11.11 -21.72
C ALA A 422 -16.68 11.46 -22.90
N GLU A 423 -16.69 10.68 -23.95
CA GLU A 423 -15.90 10.93 -25.16
C GLU A 423 -16.30 12.25 -25.84
N LYS A 424 -17.59 12.45 -26.04
CA LYS A 424 -18.12 13.66 -26.69
C LYS A 424 -17.77 14.95 -25.94
N TRP A 425 -17.86 14.91 -24.61
CA TRP A 425 -17.56 16.09 -23.78
C TRP A 425 -16.07 16.32 -23.68
N ALA A 426 -15.27 15.26 -23.59
CA ALA A 426 -13.82 15.36 -23.60
C ALA A 426 -13.30 15.91 -24.95
N ALA A 427 -13.85 15.46 -26.08
CA ALA A 427 -13.55 15.99 -27.41
C ALA A 427 -13.91 17.49 -27.55
N ALA A 428 -14.92 17.95 -26.81
CA ALA A 428 -15.27 19.38 -26.69
C ALA A 428 -14.42 20.17 -25.69
N GLY A 429 -13.34 19.57 -25.16
CA GLY A 429 -12.39 20.20 -24.23
C GLY A 429 -12.87 20.25 -22.78
N LYS A 430 -13.92 19.53 -22.40
CA LYS A 430 -14.40 19.46 -21.02
C LYS A 430 -13.64 18.38 -20.22
N GLN A 431 -13.36 18.65 -18.97
CA GLN A 431 -12.89 17.64 -18.00
C GLN A 431 -14.11 16.85 -17.50
N VAL A 432 -14.11 15.53 -17.69
CA VAL A 432 -15.24 14.67 -17.35
C VAL A 432 -14.87 13.59 -16.31
N MET A 433 -15.81 13.21 -15.48
CA MET A 433 -15.76 12.12 -14.51
C MET A 433 -16.77 11.06 -14.93
N LEU A 434 -16.32 9.88 -15.33
CA LEU A 434 -17.21 8.80 -15.72
C LEU A 434 -17.79 8.11 -14.49
N ILE A 435 -19.11 8.08 -14.39
CA ILE A 435 -19.85 7.50 -13.25
C ILE A 435 -20.72 6.35 -13.75
N ARG A 436 -20.46 5.14 -13.26
CA ARG A 436 -21.16 3.93 -13.69
C ARG A 436 -21.61 3.09 -12.49
N ILE A 437 -22.66 2.27 -12.66
CA ILE A 437 -22.97 1.24 -11.67
C ILE A 437 -21.82 0.23 -11.62
N GLU A 438 -21.38 -0.23 -12.78
CA GLU A 438 -20.18 -1.03 -13.05
C GLU A 438 -19.71 -0.74 -14.46
N THR A 439 -18.43 -0.93 -14.79
CA THR A 439 -17.94 -0.76 -16.16
C THR A 439 -17.83 -2.09 -16.88
N SER A 440 -17.97 -2.03 -18.20
CA SER A 440 -17.79 -3.14 -19.14
C SER A 440 -16.71 -2.80 -20.17
N PRO A 441 -16.23 -3.75 -20.99
CA PRO A 441 -15.30 -3.48 -22.08
C PRO A 441 -15.75 -2.37 -23.06
N GLU A 442 -17.04 -2.17 -23.20
CA GLU A 442 -17.63 -1.12 -24.02
C GLU A 442 -17.38 0.29 -23.47
N ASP A 443 -17.10 0.41 -22.16
CA ASP A 443 -16.82 1.69 -21.51
C ASP A 443 -15.35 2.15 -21.66
N ILE A 444 -14.46 1.35 -22.26
CA ILE A 444 -13.00 1.61 -22.32
C ILE A 444 -12.70 2.98 -22.95
N ALA A 445 -13.36 3.32 -24.05
CA ALA A 445 -13.13 4.61 -24.72
C ALA A 445 -13.55 5.79 -23.83
N GLY A 446 -14.70 5.69 -23.17
CA GLY A 446 -15.15 6.68 -22.18
C GLY A 446 -14.26 6.76 -20.94
N MET A 447 -13.74 5.62 -20.46
CA MET A 447 -12.77 5.58 -19.35
C MET A 447 -11.46 6.27 -19.72
N ASN A 448 -10.99 6.09 -20.95
CA ASN A 448 -9.76 6.74 -21.44
C ASN A 448 -9.95 8.26 -21.64
N ALA A 449 -11.14 8.71 -22.00
CA ALA A 449 -11.47 10.13 -22.17
C ALA A 449 -11.68 10.85 -20.84
N ALA A 450 -12.06 10.12 -19.78
CA ALA A 450 -12.37 10.68 -18.46
C ALA A 450 -11.11 11.02 -17.66
N GLN A 451 -11.22 12.04 -16.79
CA GLN A 451 -10.19 12.37 -15.80
C GLN A 451 -10.15 11.35 -14.66
N GLY A 452 -11.25 10.68 -14.38
CA GLY A 452 -11.38 9.66 -13.36
C GLY A 452 -12.67 8.87 -13.49
N VAL A 453 -12.75 7.75 -12.77
CA VAL A 453 -13.86 6.80 -12.81
C VAL A 453 -14.43 6.54 -11.42
N ILE A 454 -15.76 6.52 -11.32
CA ILE A 454 -16.49 6.16 -10.10
C ILE A 454 -17.43 5.01 -10.42
N THR A 455 -17.42 3.95 -9.60
CA THR A 455 -18.43 2.89 -9.73
C THR A 455 -19.13 2.58 -8.41
N ALA A 456 -20.43 2.27 -8.49
CA ALA A 456 -21.22 1.84 -7.34
C ALA A 456 -20.93 0.38 -6.95
N ARG A 457 -20.53 -0.44 -7.92
CA ARG A 457 -20.18 -1.86 -7.74
C ARG A 457 -18.79 -2.15 -8.28
N GLY A 458 -18.23 -3.25 -7.84
CA GLY A 458 -16.93 -3.76 -8.29
C GLY A 458 -15.90 -3.80 -7.15
N GLY A 459 -15.05 -4.81 -7.17
CA GLY A 459 -13.92 -5.00 -6.27
C GLY A 459 -12.62 -4.43 -6.84
N MET A 460 -11.50 -4.67 -6.16
CA MET A 460 -10.15 -4.27 -6.60
C MET A 460 -9.68 -4.98 -7.88
N THR A 461 -10.34 -6.06 -8.25
CA THR A 461 -10.10 -6.85 -9.47
C THR A 461 -11.19 -6.68 -10.52
N SER A 462 -12.16 -5.78 -10.30
CA SER A 462 -13.21 -5.47 -11.28
C SER A 462 -12.64 -4.85 -12.56
N HIS A 463 -13.39 -4.92 -13.65
CA HIS A 463 -13.03 -4.29 -14.92
C HIS A 463 -12.64 -2.81 -14.73
N ALA A 464 -13.45 -2.03 -13.99
CA ALA A 464 -13.15 -0.64 -13.67
C ALA A 464 -11.77 -0.47 -13.01
N ALA A 465 -11.49 -1.28 -12.00
CA ALA A 465 -10.25 -1.20 -11.22
C ALA A 465 -9.02 -1.58 -12.05
N VAL A 466 -9.11 -2.65 -12.82
CA VAL A 466 -7.99 -3.17 -13.62
C VAL A 466 -7.66 -2.23 -14.79
N VAL A 467 -8.69 -1.83 -15.54
CA VAL A 467 -8.53 -0.94 -16.70
C VAL A 467 -8.05 0.45 -16.28
N ALA A 468 -8.67 1.04 -15.23
CA ALA A 468 -8.25 2.36 -14.74
C ALA A 468 -6.80 2.35 -14.26
N ARG A 469 -6.35 1.30 -13.56
CA ARG A 469 -4.95 1.14 -13.18
C ARG A 469 -4.01 1.03 -14.38
N GLY A 470 -4.40 0.24 -15.38
CA GLY A 470 -3.64 0.11 -16.63
C GLY A 470 -3.49 1.45 -17.37
N MET A 471 -4.52 2.27 -17.37
CA MET A 471 -4.54 3.61 -17.98
C MET A 471 -3.90 4.69 -17.11
N GLY A 472 -3.60 4.43 -15.84
CA GLY A 472 -3.19 5.46 -14.88
C GLY A 472 -4.30 6.47 -14.56
N THR A 473 -5.55 6.12 -14.76
CA THR A 473 -6.71 6.96 -14.49
C THR A 473 -7.18 6.75 -13.05
N PRO A 474 -7.29 7.79 -12.21
CA PRO A 474 -7.80 7.65 -10.85
C PRO A 474 -9.17 6.99 -10.81
N CYS A 475 -9.38 6.05 -9.87
CA CYS A 475 -10.61 5.31 -9.78
C CYS A 475 -11.03 5.02 -8.34
N VAL A 476 -12.29 5.28 -8.03
CA VAL A 476 -12.97 4.84 -6.81
C VAL A 476 -14.04 3.82 -7.20
N SER A 477 -13.85 2.56 -6.82
CA SER A 477 -14.72 1.44 -7.21
C SER A 477 -15.54 0.94 -6.04
N GLY A 478 -16.73 0.38 -6.34
CA GLY A 478 -17.52 -0.35 -5.35
C GLY A 478 -17.96 0.49 -4.16
N SER A 479 -18.42 1.73 -4.38
CA SER A 479 -18.95 2.59 -3.32
C SER A 479 -20.37 2.18 -2.94
N PRO A 480 -20.59 1.63 -1.71
CA PRO A 480 -21.92 1.21 -1.28
C PRO A 480 -22.84 2.39 -0.95
N ASP A 481 -22.27 3.57 -0.76
CA ASP A 481 -22.99 4.79 -0.34
C ASP A 481 -23.60 5.55 -1.50
N ILE A 482 -23.41 5.12 -2.73
CA ILE A 482 -23.94 5.78 -3.91
C ILE A 482 -24.97 4.93 -4.65
N LYS A 483 -26.00 5.58 -5.17
CA LYS A 483 -26.98 5.00 -6.08
C LYS A 483 -27.01 5.82 -7.36
N ILE A 484 -26.84 5.15 -8.50
CA ILE A 484 -26.80 5.76 -9.82
C ILE A 484 -28.12 5.46 -10.53
N ASP A 485 -28.69 6.49 -11.12
CA ASP A 485 -29.90 6.44 -11.95
C ASP A 485 -29.56 6.99 -13.33
N TYR A 486 -29.56 6.10 -14.33
CA TYR A 486 -29.22 6.45 -15.71
C TYR A 486 -30.34 7.22 -16.45
N GLU A 487 -31.61 7.03 -16.05
CA GLU A 487 -32.72 7.75 -16.68
C GLU A 487 -32.72 9.21 -16.29
N SER A 488 -32.54 9.49 -14.99
CA SER A 488 -32.42 10.87 -14.49
C SER A 488 -31.00 11.43 -14.58
N LYS A 489 -30.01 10.60 -14.98
CA LYS A 489 -28.58 10.94 -15.02
C LYS A 489 -28.11 11.59 -13.71
N THR A 490 -28.33 10.90 -12.60
CA THR A 490 -27.99 11.38 -11.26
C THR A 490 -27.25 10.31 -10.43
N LEU A 491 -26.34 10.79 -9.57
CA LEU A 491 -25.78 10.03 -8.47
C LEU A 491 -26.40 10.57 -7.17
N LYS A 492 -26.94 9.69 -6.34
CA LYS A 492 -27.49 10.04 -5.02
C LYS A 492 -26.72 9.30 -3.95
N THR A 493 -26.31 10.01 -2.89
CA THR A 493 -25.63 9.40 -1.74
C THR A 493 -26.63 9.00 -0.66
N THR A 494 -26.22 8.08 0.21
CA THR A 494 -26.99 7.70 1.42
C THR A 494 -27.20 8.89 2.36
N SER A 495 -26.30 9.88 2.33
CA SER A 495 -26.40 11.15 3.08
C SER A 495 -27.34 12.18 2.45
N GLY A 496 -27.96 11.87 1.31
CA GLY A 496 -28.93 12.74 0.64
C GLY A 496 -28.35 13.75 -0.35
N VAL A 497 -27.03 13.74 -0.63
CA VAL A 497 -26.42 14.58 -1.67
C VAL A 497 -26.79 14.04 -3.04
N VAL A 498 -27.13 14.93 -3.98
CA VAL A 498 -27.45 14.60 -5.37
C VAL A 498 -26.47 15.32 -6.30
N ILE A 499 -25.81 14.56 -7.16
CA ILE A 499 -24.94 15.04 -8.25
C ILE A 499 -25.66 14.79 -9.57
N ASN A 500 -25.90 15.83 -10.36
CA ASN A 500 -26.52 15.74 -11.68
C ASN A 500 -25.45 15.66 -12.78
N GLU A 501 -25.84 15.26 -13.98
CA GLU A 501 -24.97 15.35 -15.14
C GLU A 501 -24.47 16.80 -15.35
N GLY A 502 -23.14 16.95 -15.48
CA GLY A 502 -22.49 18.24 -15.63
C GLY A 502 -22.07 18.92 -14.31
N ASP A 503 -22.50 18.43 -13.15
CA ASP A 503 -22.01 18.93 -11.88
C ASP A 503 -20.52 18.54 -11.67
N TRP A 504 -19.75 19.43 -11.01
CA TRP A 504 -18.37 19.12 -10.69
C TRP A 504 -18.28 18.14 -9.53
N ILE A 505 -17.44 17.12 -9.72
CA ILE A 505 -17.13 16.12 -8.71
C ILE A 505 -15.63 15.84 -8.73
N SER A 506 -15.08 15.55 -7.58
CA SER A 506 -13.66 15.21 -7.41
C SER A 506 -13.51 13.87 -6.71
N ILE A 507 -12.42 13.14 -6.99
CA ILE A 507 -12.07 11.92 -6.29
C ILE A 507 -10.63 11.96 -5.78
N ASP A 508 -10.41 11.32 -4.62
CA ASP A 508 -9.09 10.89 -4.14
C ASP A 508 -9.04 9.37 -4.28
N GLY A 509 -8.51 8.91 -5.42
CA GLY A 509 -8.42 7.48 -5.73
C GLY A 509 -7.50 6.71 -4.79
N ALA A 510 -6.52 7.37 -4.17
CA ALA A 510 -5.63 6.76 -3.19
C ALA A 510 -6.33 6.49 -1.84
N LYS A 511 -7.32 7.31 -1.48
CA LYS A 511 -8.10 7.17 -0.24
C LYS A 511 -9.49 6.57 -0.45
N GLY A 512 -9.90 6.37 -1.71
CA GLY A 512 -11.24 5.92 -2.05
C GLY A 512 -12.33 6.94 -1.71
N GLN A 513 -12.04 8.25 -1.76
CA GLN A 513 -12.98 9.31 -1.39
C GLN A 513 -13.64 9.92 -2.62
N ILE A 514 -14.95 10.14 -2.54
CA ILE A 514 -15.76 10.88 -3.50
C ILE A 514 -16.15 12.21 -2.84
N ILE A 515 -15.88 13.33 -3.53
CA ILE A 515 -15.91 14.68 -2.96
C ILE A 515 -16.76 15.58 -3.84
N GLU A 516 -17.67 16.33 -3.25
CA GLU A 516 -18.51 17.29 -3.95
C GLU A 516 -17.70 18.50 -4.44
N GLY A 517 -17.89 18.91 -5.68
CA GLY A 517 -17.34 20.12 -6.26
C GLY A 517 -15.99 19.97 -6.94
N LYS A 518 -15.46 21.09 -7.41
CA LYS A 518 -14.17 21.19 -8.11
C LYS A 518 -13.06 21.52 -7.11
N ILE A 519 -12.34 20.50 -6.68
CA ILE A 519 -11.21 20.64 -5.76
C ILE A 519 -9.92 20.86 -6.57
N PRO A 520 -9.09 21.87 -6.26
CA PRO A 520 -7.80 22.04 -6.91
C PRO A 520 -6.90 20.80 -6.77
N THR A 521 -6.15 20.50 -7.82
CA THR A 521 -5.13 19.44 -7.80
C THR A 521 -3.74 20.03 -7.88
N VAL A 522 -2.79 19.35 -7.24
CA VAL A 522 -1.36 19.65 -7.33
C VAL A 522 -0.67 18.47 -7.99
N SER A 523 0.16 18.74 -9.00
CA SER A 523 1.05 17.74 -9.59
C SER A 523 2.32 17.65 -8.79
N VAL A 524 2.85 16.43 -8.63
CA VAL A 524 4.14 16.22 -7.98
C VAL A 524 5.25 16.44 -9.02
N GLU A 525 6.21 17.28 -8.69
CA GLU A 525 7.42 17.43 -9.49
C GLU A 525 8.31 16.19 -9.30
N LEU A 526 8.55 15.45 -10.39
CA LEU A 526 9.49 14.32 -10.45
C LEU A 526 10.96 14.78 -10.47
N THR A 527 11.21 16.01 -10.08
CA THR A 527 12.52 16.70 -10.01
C THR A 527 13.02 16.77 -8.55
N GLY A 528 14.11 17.45 -8.31
CA GLY A 528 14.64 17.65 -6.96
C GLY A 528 15.02 16.37 -6.24
N ASN A 529 14.48 16.15 -5.05
CA ASN A 529 14.82 15.00 -4.20
C ASN A 529 14.39 13.66 -4.85
N PHE A 530 13.23 13.62 -5.52
CA PHE A 530 12.80 12.44 -6.25
C PHE A 530 13.77 12.07 -7.36
N GLY A 531 14.18 13.05 -8.18
CA GLY A 531 15.15 12.83 -9.25
C GLY A 531 16.52 12.36 -8.70
N THR A 532 16.95 12.89 -7.56
CA THR A 532 18.18 12.47 -6.88
C THR A 532 18.09 11.02 -6.40
N LEU A 533 16.98 10.64 -5.76
CA LEU A 533 16.74 9.27 -5.33
C LEU A 533 16.76 8.30 -6.52
N MET A 534 16.05 8.64 -7.61
CA MET A 534 15.96 7.78 -8.79
C MET A 534 17.29 7.63 -9.52
N LYS A 535 18.16 8.63 -9.45
CA LYS A 535 19.55 8.48 -9.95
C LYS A 535 20.33 7.44 -9.15
N TRP A 536 20.24 7.46 -7.82
CA TRP A 536 20.88 6.43 -6.97
C TRP A 536 20.30 5.04 -7.21
N VAL A 537 18.98 4.97 -7.42
CA VAL A 537 18.29 3.72 -7.79
C VAL A 537 18.89 3.13 -9.06
N ASP A 538 19.09 3.94 -10.12
CA ASP A 538 19.68 3.46 -11.39
C ASP A 538 21.17 3.07 -11.26
N GLU A 539 21.91 3.73 -10.36
CA GLU A 539 23.31 3.37 -10.08
C GLU A 539 23.44 2.00 -9.37
N ILE A 540 22.40 1.57 -8.63
CA ILE A 540 22.45 0.40 -7.74
C ILE A 540 21.71 -0.82 -8.28
N LYS A 541 20.58 -0.61 -8.98
CA LYS A 541 19.78 -1.73 -9.51
C LYS A 541 20.58 -2.57 -10.50
N THR A 542 20.30 -3.86 -10.52
CA THR A 542 20.90 -4.82 -11.48
C THR A 542 19.88 -5.37 -12.48
N LEU A 543 18.59 -5.26 -12.16
CA LEU A 543 17.51 -5.58 -13.08
C LEU A 543 17.25 -4.40 -14.01
N THR A 544 17.17 -4.67 -15.32
CA THR A 544 16.61 -3.73 -16.30
C THR A 544 15.11 -3.61 -16.07
N VAL A 545 14.58 -2.39 -16.09
CA VAL A 545 13.14 -2.14 -15.95
C VAL A 545 12.58 -1.64 -17.26
N LYS A 546 11.81 -2.49 -17.93
CA LYS A 546 11.07 -2.21 -19.16
C LYS A 546 9.61 -1.85 -18.85
N ALA A 547 8.85 -1.41 -19.84
CA ALA A 547 7.43 -1.14 -19.72
C ALA A 547 6.59 -1.97 -20.68
N ASN A 548 5.36 -2.27 -20.28
CA ASN A 548 4.30 -2.79 -21.14
C ASN A 548 3.61 -1.59 -21.80
N ALA A 549 3.79 -1.39 -23.08
CA ALA A 549 3.25 -0.25 -23.79
C ALA A 549 3.08 -0.55 -25.28
N GLU A 550 1.91 -0.27 -25.82
CA GLU A 550 1.58 -0.45 -27.23
C GLU A 550 1.12 0.83 -27.93
N THR A 551 0.88 1.92 -27.21
CA THR A 551 0.53 3.22 -27.76
C THR A 551 1.70 4.21 -27.67
N PRO A 552 1.80 5.21 -28.58
CA PRO A 552 2.82 6.26 -28.46
C PRO A 552 2.74 7.04 -27.14
N ARG A 553 1.56 7.24 -26.61
CA ARG A 553 1.33 7.90 -25.31
C ARG A 553 1.96 7.11 -24.16
N ASP A 554 1.68 5.81 -24.10
CA ASP A 554 2.17 4.94 -23.05
C ASP A 554 3.68 4.74 -23.15
N ALA A 555 4.20 4.57 -24.35
CA ALA A 555 5.63 4.46 -24.61
C ALA A 555 6.39 5.73 -24.19
N LYS A 556 5.82 6.92 -24.50
CA LYS A 556 6.41 8.19 -24.06
C LYS A 556 6.37 8.31 -22.54
N GLN A 557 5.25 8.02 -21.91
CA GLN A 557 5.11 8.05 -20.45
C GLN A 557 6.11 7.11 -19.78
N ALA A 558 6.24 5.88 -20.30
CA ALA A 558 7.21 4.92 -19.80
C ALA A 558 8.66 5.44 -19.89
N ARG A 559 9.03 6.05 -21.03
CA ARG A 559 10.35 6.64 -21.22
C ARG A 559 10.60 7.81 -20.27
N ASP A 560 9.61 8.68 -20.09
CA ASP A 560 9.70 9.82 -19.17
C ASP A 560 9.86 9.34 -17.70
N PHE A 561 9.32 8.19 -17.36
CA PHE A 561 9.51 7.53 -16.05
C PHE A 561 10.79 6.69 -15.95
N GLY A 562 11.60 6.65 -17.01
CA GLY A 562 12.90 6.00 -17.01
C GLY A 562 12.87 4.51 -17.37
N ALA A 563 11.88 4.06 -18.12
CA ALA A 563 11.90 2.71 -18.68
C ALA A 563 13.06 2.53 -19.66
N GLU A 564 13.68 1.36 -19.62
CA GLU A 564 14.87 0.99 -20.41
C GLU A 564 14.48 0.15 -21.64
N GLY A 565 13.22 0.21 -22.05
CA GLY A 565 12.67 -0.44 -23.23
C GLY A 565 11.19 -0.75 -23.07
N ILE A 566 10.63 -1.37 -24.11
CA ILE A 566 9.31 -2.01 -24.06
C ILE A 566 9.54 -3.51 -23.90
N GLY A 567 9.02 -4.10 -22.80
CA GLY A 567 9.11 -5.54 -22.54
C GLY A 567 7.88 -6.32 -23.02
N LEU A 568 6.79 -5.61 -23.34
CA LEU A 568 5.62 -6.19 -23.97
C LEU A 568 4.83 -5.12 -24.73
N ALA A 569 4.74 -5.24 -26.05
CA ALA A 569 3.76 -4.54 -26.86
C ALA A 569 2.73 -5.57 -27.37
N ARG A 570 1.48 -5.45 -26.91
CA ARG A 570 0.37 -6.33 -27.29
C ARG A 570 -0.20 -5.86 -28.63
N THR A 571 0.06 -6.60 -29.71
CA THR A 571 -0.36 -6.19 -31.05
C THR A 571 -1.85 -6.24 -31.29
N GLU A 572 -2.58 -7.05 -30.53
CA GLU A 572 -4.05 -7.11 -30.58
C GLU A 572 -4.73 -5.79 -30.26
N HIS A 573 -4.21 -5.03 -29.28
CA HIS A 573 -4.80 -3.75 -28.92
C HIS A 573 -4.78 -2.71 -30.05
N MET A 574 -3.83 -2.85 -30.97
CA MET A 574 -3.73 -1.97 -32.15
C MET A 574 -4.89 -2.16 -33.14
N PHE A 575 -5.59 -3.31 -33.08
CA PHE A 575 -6.66 -3.66 -34.00
C PHE A 575 -8.05 -3.28 -33.51
N PHE A 576 -8.24 -2.92 -32.23
CA PHE A 576 -9.52 -2.51 -31.70
C PHE A 576 -9.91 -1.05 -32.07
N ASP A 577 -9.04 -0.31 -32.73
CA ASP A 577 -9.34 1.02 -33.24
C ASP A 577 -10.49 0.95 -34.25
N PRO A 578 -11.52 1.79 -34.15
CA PRO A 578 -12.67 1.79 -35.04
C PRO A 578 -12.33 1.87 -36.54
N SER A 579 -11.21 2.51 -36.91
CA SER A 579 -10.74 2.62 -38.27
C SER A 579 -10.16 1.32 -38.84
N ARG A 580 -9.84 0.34 -38.00
CA ARG A 580 -9.09 -0.89 -38.36
C ARG A 580 -9.85 -2.18 -38.06
N ILE A 581 -10.78 -2.14 -37.10
CA ILE A 581 -11.49 -3.33 -36.62
C ILE A 581 -12.28 -4.04 -37.75
N GLN A 582 -12.80 -3.30 -38.72
CA GLN A 582 -13.55 -3.87 -39.82
C GLN A 582 -12.66 -4.70 -40.74
N ASP A 583 -11.44 -4.24 -41.03
CA ASP A 583 -10.46 -5.00 -41.84
C ASP A 583 -9.97 -6.26 -41.08
N MET A 584 -9.83 -6.19 -39.75
CA MET A 584 -9.52 -7.34 -38.92
C MET A 584 -10.66 -8.37 -38.93
N ARG A 585 -11.90 -7.92 -38.81
CA ARG A 585 -13.09 -8.76 -38.90
C ARG A 585 -13.23 -9.40 -40.29
N GLU A 586 -12.92 -8.68 -41.39
CA GLU A 586 -12.86 -9.20 -42.74
C GLU A 586 -11.84 -10.35 -42.87
N MET A 587 -10.65 -10.18 -42.30
CA MET A 587 -9.63 -11.22 -42.26
C MET A 587 -10.13 -12.48 -41.55
N ILE A 588 -10.78 -12.32 -40.39
CA ILE A 588 -11.25 -13.44 -39.55
C ILE A 588 -12.38 -14.23 -40.27
N LEU A 589 -13.27 -13.54 -40.98
CA LEU A 589 -14.39 -14.13 -41.69
C LEU A 589 -14.03 -14.72 -43.05
N ALA A 590 -12.80 -14.45 -43.55
CA ALA A 590 -12.34 -14.99 -44.84
C ALA A 590 -12.38 -16.52 -44.85
N GLU A 591 -12.84 -17.09 -45.96
CA GLU A 591 -13.01 -18.56 -46.10
C GLU A 591 -11.70 -19.27 -46.48
N ASP A 592 -10.80 -18.56 -47.14
CA ASP A 592 -9.53 -19.09 -47.62
C ASP A 592 -8.33 -18.16 -47.34
N GLU A 593 -7.15 -18.67 -47.62
CA GLU A 593 -5.89 -17.93 -47.46
C GLU A 593 -5.80 -16.66 -48.31
N ALA A 594 -6.34 -16.72 -49.56
CA ALA A 594 -6.31 -15.56 -50.45
C ALA A 594 -7.15 -14.39 -49.92
N GLY A 595 -8.33 -14.69 -49.37
CA GLY A 595 -9.16 -13.69 -48.71
C GLY A 595 -8.50 -13.11 -47.46
N ARG A 596 -7.87 -13.96 -46.61
CA ARG A 596 -7.12 -13.49 -45.45
C ARG A 596 -5.93 -12.58 -45.84
N ARG A 597 -5.16 -12.99 -46.86
CA ARG A 597 -4.04 -12.17 -47.34
C ARG A 597 -4.50 -10.82 -47.87
N ALA A 598 -5.65 -10.75 -48.57
CA ALA A 598 -6.22 -9.48 -49.06
C ALA A 598 -6.58 -8.52 -47.90
N ALA A 599 -7.19 -9.03 -46.85
CA ALA A 599 -7.52 -8.22 -45.66
C ALA A 599 -6.26 -7.83 -44.86
N LEU A 600 -5.30 -8.76 -44.69
CA LEU A 600 -4.03 -8.50 -44.02
C LEU A 600 -3.21 -7.41 -44.75
N ALA A 601 -3.30 -7.34 -46.08
CA ALA A 601 -2.64 -6.28 -46.86
C ALA A 601 -3.18 -4.87 -46.53
N LYS A 602 -4.43 -4.76 -46.06
CA LYS A 602 -5.01 -3.50 -45.60
C LYS A 602 -4.51 -3.16 -44.16
N LEU A 603 -4.30 -4.17 -43.31
CA LEU A 603 -3.86 -4.02 -41.92
C LEU A 603 -2.38 -3.68 -41.81
N LEU A 604 -1.55 -4.17 -42.70
CA LEU A 604 -0.08 -3.99 -42.68
C LEU A 604 0.36 -2.52 -42.52
N PRO A 605 -0.15 -1.55 -43.32
CA PRO A 605 0.24 -0.15 -43.20
C PRO A 605 -0.09 0.46 -41.83
N TYR A 606 -1.18 0.06 -41.22
CA TYR A 606 -1.57 0.54 -39.89
C TYR A 606 -0.58 0.08 -38.83
N GLN A 607 -0.30 -1.23 -38.74
CA GLN A 607 0.66 -1.76 -37.78
C GLN A 607 2.07 -1.22 -38.02
N LYS A 608 2.48 -1.11 -39.27
CA LYS A 608 3.79 -0.50 -39.60
C LYS A 608 3.87 0.92 -39.03
N ALA A 609 2.83 1.74 -39.19
CA ALA A 609 2.83 3.10 -38.69
C ALA A 609 2.93 3.15 -37.13
N ASP A 610 2.22 2.26 -36.44
CA ASP A 610 2.29 2.15 -34.98
C ASP A 610 3.71 1.80 -34.52
N PHE A 611 4.35 0.80 -35.15
CA PHE A 611 5.71 0.40 -34.79
C PHE A 611 6.74 1.50 -35.08
N ILE A 612 6.56 2.28 -36.14
CA ILE A 612 7.42 3.44 -36.43
C ILE A 612 7.43 4.43 -35.28
N GLU A 613 6.25 4.74 -34.71
CA GLU A 613 6.15 5.67 -33.59
C GLU A 613 6.76 5.07 -32.31
N LEU A 614 6.52 3.79 -32.01
CA LEU A 614 7.16 3.12 -30.87
C LEU A 614 8.69 3.13 -30.98
N PHE A 615 9.26 2.77 -32.15
CA PHE A 615 10.69 2.77 -32.36
C PHE A 615 11.30 4.17 -32.27
N LYS A 616 10.63 5.21 -32.75
CA LYS A 616 11.08 6.60 -32.62
C LYS A 616 11.17 7.02 -31.15
N ILE A 617 10.14 6.69 -30.37
CA ILE A 617 10.11 7.02 -28.93
C ILE A 617 11.19 6.25 -28.18
N MET A 618 11.43 5.00 -28.53
CA MET A 618 12.39 4.10 -27.89
C MET A 618 13.79 4.11 -28.56
N ASP A 619 14.21 5.21 -29.17
CA ASP A 619 15.55 5.32 -29.78
C ASP A 619 16.65 4.77 -28.86
N GLY A 620 17.37 3.77 -29.33
CA GLY A 620 18.44 3.11 -28.60
C GLY A 620 18.05 2.09 -27.56
N LEU A 621 16.75 1.79 -27.42
CA LEU A 621 16.20 0.85 -26.46
C LEU A 621 15.48 -0.32 -27.15
N PRO A 622 15.45 -1.52 -26.54
CA PRO A 622 14.76 -2.68 -27.09
C PRO A 622 13.23 -2.51 -27.04
N VAL A 623 12.56 -3.06 -28.05
CA VAL A 623 11.12 -3.11 -28.15
C VAL A 623 10.67 -4.54 -28.41
N THR A 624 10.12 -5.21 -27.40
CA THR A 624 9.57 -6.56 -27.49
C THR A 624 8.14 -6.49 -27.98
N ILE A 625 7.90 -7.05 -29.14
CA ILE A 625 6.58 -7.04 -29.83
C ILE A 625 6.06 -8.46 -29.84
N ARG A 626 4.96 -8.68 -29.12
CA ARG A 626 4.28 -9.97 -29.10
C ARG A 626 3.40 -10.13 -30.34
N LEU A 627 3.55 -11.25 -31.03
CA LEU A 627 2.63 -11.62 -32.10
C LEU A 627 1.22 -11.78 -31.52
N ILE A 628 0.21 -11.66 -32.39
CA ILE A 628 -1.20 -11.72 -31.97
C ILE A 628 -1.49 -12.93 -31.08
N ASP A 629 -2.10 -12.72 -29.93
CA ASP A 629 -2.32 -13.76 -28.91
C ASP A 629 -3.79 -14.18 -28.74
N PRO A 630 -4.78 -13.27 -28.64
CA PRO A 630 -6.15 -13.68 -28.32
C PRO A 630 -6.82 -14.47 -29.43
N PRO A 631 -7.86 -15.28 -29.09
CA PRO A 631 -8.66 -15.97 -30.07
C PRO A 631 -9.34 -15.01 -31.04
N LEU A 632 -9.50 -15.41 -32.31
CA LEU A 632 -10.05 -14.54 -33.33
C LEU A 632 -11.48 -14.06 -33.06
N HIS A 633 -12.29 -14.87 -32.35
CA HIS A 633 -13.66 -14.48 -32.05
C HIS A 633 -13.78 -13.26 -31.10
N GLU A 634 -12.75 -12.90 -30.36
CA GLU A 634 -12.77 -11.66 -29.52
C GLU A 634 -12.88 -10.38 -30.34
N PHE A 635 -12.48 -10.40 -31.61
CA PHE A 635 -12.60 -9.28 -32.52
C PHE A 635 -13.97 -9.21 -33.22
N LEU A 636 -14.77 -10.29 -33.17
CA LEU A 636 -16.04 -10.37 -33.85
C LEU A 636 -17.08 -9.43 -33.24
N PRO A 637 -18.07 -9.00 -34.04
CA PRO A 637 -19.10 -8.09 -33.55
C PRO A 637 -19.96 -8.76 -32.46
N HIS A 638 -20.28 -8.02 -31.41
CA HIS A 638 -21.10 -8.47 -30.28
C HIS A 638 -22.54 -7.94 -30.33
N THR A 639 -22.79 -6.86 -31.08
CA THR A 639 -24.10 -6.23 -31.21
C THR A 639 -24.67 -6.41 -32.62
N ASP A 640 -26.01 -6.37 -32.76
CA ASP A 640 -26.64 -6.44 -34.07
C ASP A 640 -26.25 -5.26 -34.98
N ALA A 641 -26.04 -4.08 -34.42
CA ALA A 641 -25.57 -2.90 -35.15
C ALA A 641 -24.19 -3.10 -35.78
N GLU A 642 -23.24 -3.64 -34.98
CA GLU A 642 -21.89 -3.96 -35.48
C GLU A 642 -21.91 -5.06 -36.54
N VAL A 643 -22.82 -6.05 -36.42
CA VAL A 643 -23.04 -7.08 -37.45
C VAL A 643 -23.56 -6.47 -38.76
N GLU A 644 -24.50 -5.53 -38.70
CA GLU A 644 -25.03 -4.82 -39.85
C GLU A 644 -23.95 -3.95 -40.52
N GLU A 645 -23.15 -3.24 -39.74
CA GLU A 645 -22.03 -2.44 -40.24
C GLU A 645 -20.99 -3.30 -40.94
N LEU A 646 -20.61 -4.43 -40.33
CA LEU A 646 -19.64 -5.39 -40.91
C LEU A 646 -20.22 -6.02 -42.18
N ALA A 647 -21.52 -6.37 -42.20
CA ALA A 647 -22.20 -6.90 -43.37
C ALA A 647 -22.12 -5.92 -44.57
N ALA A 648 -22.37 -4.65 -44.32
CA ALA A 648 -22.20 -3.59 -45.32
C ALA A 648 -20.76 -3.43 -45.79
N HIS A 649 -19.79 -3.49 -44.88
CA HIS A 649 -18.37 -3.33 -45.20
C HIS A 649 -17.84 -4.44 -46.10
N ILE A 650 -18.14 -5.70 -45.80
CA ILE A 650 -17.60 -6.87 -46.53
C ILE A 650 -18.53 -7.37 -47.65
N GLY A 651 -19.72 -6.78 -47.77
CA GLY A 651 -20.70 -7.16 -48.81
C GLY A 651 -21.33 -8.54 -48.64
N LYS A 652 -21.45 -9.03 -47.39
CA LYS A 652 -22.04 -10.31 -47.03
C LYS A 652 -23.37 -10.08 -46.28
N SER A 653 -24.23 -11.11 -46.18
CA SER A 653 -25.47 -10.98 -45.39
C SER A 653 -25.23 -11.04 -43.88
N VAL A 654 -26.15 -10.47 -43.11
CA VAL A 654 -26.14 -10.52 -41.62
C VAL A 654 -26.19 -11.94 -41.16
N GLU A 655 -26.99 -12.83 -41.81
CA GLU A 655 -27.06 -14.24 -41.45
C GLU A 655 -25.73 -14.95 -41.64
N TYR A 656 -25.02 -14.63 -42.73
CA TYR A 656 -23.68 -15.19 -42.97
C TYR A 656 -22.73 -14.86 -41.85
N ILE A 657 -22.69 -13.59 -41.40
CA ILE A 657 -21.80 -13.12 -40.30
C ILE A 657 -22.14 -13.84 -39.01
N LYS A 658 -23.43 -13.87 -38.63
CA LYS A 658 -23.89 -14.56 -37.42
C LYS A 658 -23.51 -16.04 -37.43
N GLN A 659 -23.76 -16.73 -38.54
CA GLN A 659 -23.42 -18.15 -38.69
C GLN A 659 -21.89 -18.36 -38.59
N ARG A 660 -21.11 -17.51 -39.22
CA ARG A 660 -19.64 -17.61 -39.17
C ARG A 660 -19.07 -17.31 -37.81
N ALA A 661 -19.60 -16.32 -37.11
CA ALA A 661 -19.23 -15.99 -35.72
C ALA A 661 -19.53 -17.17 -34.78
N GLU A 662 -20.71 -17.80 -34.95
CA GLU A 662 -21.09 -19.00 -34.17
C GLU A 662 -20.14 -20.18 -34.40
N GLN A 663 -19.70 -20.40 -35.64
CA GLN A 663 -18.74 -21.44 -35.99
C GLN A 663 -17.34 -21.21 -35.36
N LEU A 664 -16.96 -19.96 -35.16
CA LEU A 664 -15.67 -19.56 -34.58
C LEU A 664 -15.73 -19.47 -33.05
N HIS A 665 -16.92 -19.52 -32.48
CA HIS A 665 -17.08 -19.42 -31.02
C HIS A 665 -16.50 -20.64 -30.33
N GLU A 666 -15.61 -20.41 -29.37
CA GLU A 666 -14.98 -21.43 -28.56
C GLU A 666 -15.60 -21.49 -27.16
N GLN A 667 -15.81 -22.69 -26.61
CA GLN A 667 -16.33 -22.83 -25.23
C GLN A 667 -15.34 -22.43 -24.16
N ASN A 668 -14.05 -22.60 -24.43
CA ASN A 668 -12.98 -22.17 -23.55
C ASN A 668 -11.88 -21.47 -24.37
N PRO A 669 -12.05 -20.18 -24.68
CA PRO A 669 -11.15 -19.42 -25.54
C PRO A 669 -9.72 -19.33 -25.00
N MET A 670 -9.55 -19.29 -23.67
CA MET A 670 -8.24 -19.21 -23.05
C MET A 670 -7.34 -20.40 -23.36
N LEU A 671 -7.93 -21.57 -23.62
CA LEU A 671 -7.23 -22.81 -23.96
C LEU A 671 -7.41 -23.22 -25.44
N GLY A 672 -7.94 -22.33 -26.27
CA GLY A 672 -8.37 -22.58 -27.64
C GLY A 672 -7.36 -22.23 -28.71
N HIS A 673 -7.88 -21.76 -29.85
CA HIS A 673 -7.15 -21.40 -31.06
C HIS A 673 -6.61 -19.96 -30.99
N ARG A 674 -5.51 -19.79 -30.30
CA ARG A 674 -4.85 -18.50 -30.07
C ARG A 674 -3.32 -18.62 -30.10
N GLY A 675 -2.61 -17.51 -30.06
CA GLY A 675 -1.17 -17.42 -29.92
C GLY A 675 -0.39 -18.15 -31.03
N CYS A 676 0.61 -18.95 -30.66
CA CYS A 676 1.40 -19.72 -31.61
C CYS A 676 0.58 -20.73 -32.43
N ARG A 677 -0.54 -21.23 -31.87
CA ARG A 677 -1.45 -22.17 -32.59
C ARG A 677 -2.06 -21.48 -33.78
N LEU A 678 -2.47 -20.21 -33.62
CA LEU A 678 -2.98 -19.38 -34.71
C LEU A 678 -1.89 -19.09 -35.74
N ALA A 679 -0.68 -18.72 -35.30
CA ALA A 679 0.45 -18.45 -36.18
C ALA A 679 0.90 -19.70 -37.00
N ILE A 680 0.64 -20.90 -36.50
CA ILE A 680 0.93 -22.16 -37.20
C ILE A 680 -0.16 -22.51 -38.23
N THR A 681 -1.42 -22.30 -37.87
CA THR A 681 -2.56 -22.67 -38.75
C THR A 681 -2.86 -21.61 -39.83
N TYR A 682 -2.58 -20.33 -39.53
CA TYR A 682 -2.69 -19.20 -40.46
C TYR A 682 -1.37 -18.40 -40.51
N PRO A 683 -0.32 -18.98 -41.12
CA PRO A 683 1.01 -18.39 -41.11
C PRO A 683 1.08 -17.01 -41.77
N GLU A 684 0.15 -16.69 -42.66
CA GLU A 684 0.03 -15.38 -43.32
C GLU A 684 -0.17 -14.23 -42.34
N ILE A 685 -0.74 -14.49 -41.14
CA ILE A 685 -0.86 -13.49 -40.07
C ILE A 685 0.53 -13.16 -39.51
N CYS A 686 1.32 -14.19 -39.21
CA CYS A 686 2.69 -14.04 -38.74
C CYS A 686 3.59 -13.35 -39.80
N GLU A 687 3.43 -13.69 -41.05
CA GLU A 687 4.14 -13.03 -42.20
C GLU A 687 3.83 -11.52 -42.20
N MET A 688 2.55 -11.16 -42.12
CA MET A 688 2.12 -9.75 -42.15
C MET A 688 2.72 -8.97 -40.95
N GLN A 689 2.61 -9.50 -39.74
CA GLN A 689 3.14 -8.83 -38.54
C GLN A 689 4.65 -8.68 -38.60
N THR A 690 5.37 -9.74 -38.99
CA THR A 690 6.84 -9.69 -39.17
C THR A 690 7.25 -8.63 -40.20
N ARG A 691 6.55 -8.60 -41.34
CA ARG A 691 6.79 -7.59 -42.37
C ARG A 691 6.51 -6.16 -41.87
N ALA A 692 5.46 -5.95 -41.12
CA ALA A 692 5.14 -4.66 -40.52
C ALA A 692 6.23 -4.20 -39.53
N ILE A 693 6.67 -5.08 -38.61
CA ILE A 693 7.70 -4.82 -37.61
C ILE A 693 9.02 -4.44 -38.27
N LEU A 694 9.52 -5.30 -39.18
CA LEU A 694 10.82 -5.12 -39.77
C LEU A 694 10.86 -3.99 -40.83
N SER A 695 9.75 -3.74 -41.54
CA SER A 695 9.65 -2.59 -42.46
C SER A 695 9.66 -1.26 -41.67
N ALA A 696 8.99 -1.22 -40.53
CA ALA A 696 9.04 -0.07 -39.62
C ALA A 696 10.47 0.17 -39.10
N ALA A 697 11.14 -0.89 -38.65
CA ALA A 697 12.50 -0.83 -38.14
C ALA A 697 13.49 -0.33 -39.21
N LEU A 698 13.38 -0.82 -40.46
CA LEU A 698 14.20 -0.35 -41.57
C LEU A 698 13.97 1.13 -41.88
N GLU A 699 12.70 1.59 -41.84
CA GLU A 699 12.36 2.98 -42.12
C GLU A 699 12.93 3.93 -41.06
N VAL A 700 12.79 3.60 -39.80
CA VAL A 700 13.32 4.42 -38.70
C VAL A 700 14.85 4.39 -38.65
N LYS A 701 15.46 3.25 -38.97
CA LYS A 701 16.94 3.13 -39.13
C LYS A 701 17.49 4.07 -40.20
N LYS A 702 16.78 4.20 -41.35
CA LYS A 702 17.15 5.19 -42.41
C LYS A 702 17.09 6.63 -41.88
N ALA A 703 16.24 6.93 -40.97
CA ALA A 703 16.13 8.24 -40.32
C ALA A 703 17.21 8.47 -39.24
N GLY A 704 18.13 7.53 -39.03
CA GLY A 704 19.25 7.63 -38.08
C GLY A 704 18.90 7.18 -36.65
N ILE A 705 17.76 6.57 -36.44
CA ILE A 705 17.32 6.06 -35.14
C ILE A 705 17.87 4.63 -34.92
N ARG A 706 18.38 4.35 -33.73
CA ARG A 706 18.86 3.02 -33.35
C ARG A 706 17.69 2.16 -32.91
N VAL A 707 17.46 1.04 -33.56
CA VAL A 707 16.32 0.15 -33.31
C VAL A 707 16.78 -1.24 -32.93
N PHE A 708 16.10 -1.83 -31.94
CA PHE A 708 16.32 -3.19 -31.44
C PHE A 708 14.97 -3.92 -31.36
N PRO A 709 14.45 -4.43 -32.50
CA PRO A 709 13.17 -5.16 -32.48
C PRO A 709 13.37 -6.57 -31.92
N GLU A 710 12.55 -6.93 -30.97
CA GLU A 710 12.43 -8.25 -30.36
C GLU A 710 11.04 -8.82 -30.70
N ILE A 711 10.96 -9.98 -31.37
CA ILE A 711 9.71 -10.61 -31.78
C ILE A 711 9.41 -11.76 -30.84
N GLU A 712 8.27 -11.69 -30.15
CA GLU A 712 7.87 -12.66 -29.14
C GLU A 712 6.74 -13.56 -29.61
N VAL A 713 6.93 -14.87 -29.45
CA VAL A 713 5.95 -15.90 -29.78
C VAL A 713 5.15 -16.27 -28.54
N PRO A 714 3.82 -15.97 -28.47
CA PRO A 714 2.96 -16.28 -27.33
C PRO A 714 2.49 -17.73 -27.28
N LEU A 715 2.08 -18.17 -26.11
CA LEU A 715 1.38 -19.45 -25.84
C LEU A 715 2.14 -20.72 -26.27
N VAL A 716 3.47 -20.64 -26.25
CA VAL A 716 4.33 -21.76 -26.64
C VAL A 716 4.23 -22.90 -25.61
N GLY A 717 4.06 -24.11 -26.08
CA GLY A 717 4.11 -25.34 -25.28
C GLY A 717 5.24 -26.29 -25.66
N SER A 718 5.92 -26.06 -26.78
CA SER A 718 7.01 -26.92 -27.25
C SER A 718 8.00 -26.20 -28.16
N LYS A 719 9.24 -26.73 -28.23
CA LYS A 719 10.27 -26.26 -29.16
C LYS A 719 9.77 -26.28 -30.62
N LYS A 720 9.04 -27.31 -31.02
CA LYS A 720 8.57 -27.47 -32.40
C LYS A 720 7.64 -26.33 -32.84
N GLU A 721 6.81 -25.83 -31.93
CA GLU A 721 5.95 -24.66 -32.20
C GLU A 721 6.79 -23.41 -32.46
N VAL A 722 7.83 -23.18 -31.64
CA VAL A 722 8.75 -22.04 -31.85
C VAL A 722 9.50 -22.20 -33.20
N ASP A 723 10.01 -23.40 -33.48
CA ASP A 723 10.76 -23.65 -34.72
C ASP A 723 9.92 -23.34 -35.98
N ILE A 724 8.62 -23.72 -35.98
CA ILE A 724 7.71 -23.46 -37.11
C ILE A 724 7.47 -21.96 -37.25
N VAL A 725 7.13 -21.27 -36.17
CA VAL A 725 6.83 -19.82 -36.21
C VAL A 725 8.11 -19.02 -36.57
N LYS A 726 9.24 -19.37 -35.96
CA LYS A 726 10.53 -18.73 -36.25
C LYS A 726 10.94 -18.91 -37.72
N ALA A 727 10.68 -20.05 -38.31
CA ALA A 727 10.95 -20.27 -39.74
C ALA A 727 10.13 -19.33 -40.64
N VAL A 728 8.88 -19.05 -40.29
CA VAL A 728 8.04 -18.07 -41.00
C VAL A 728 8.60 -16.64 -40.83
N ILE A 729 8.99 -16.26 -39.59
CA ILE A 729 9.60 -14.97 -39.28
C ILE A 729 10.90 -14.79 -40.12
N ASP A 730 11.80 -15.74 -40.04
CA ASP A 730 13.12 -15.65 -40.71
C ASP A 730 12.97 -15.63 -42.24
N ALA A 731 12.06 -16.42 -42.84
CA ALA A 731 11.77 -16.40 -44.27
C ALA A 731 11.19 -15.04 -44.72
N THR A 732 10.28 -14.48 -43.95
CA THR A 732 9.69 -13.17 -44.19
C THR A 732 10.75 -12.06 -44.11
N ALA A 733 11.62 -12.10 -43.11
CA ALA A 733 12.73 -11.16 -42.96
C ALA A 733 13.70 -11.21 -44.15
N GLN A 734 14.09 -12.43 -44.55
CA GLN A 734 14.98 -12.62 -45.72
C GLN A 734 14.35 -12.08 -47.01
N SER A 735 13.08 -12.32 -47.25
CA SER A 735 12.36 -11.79 -48.42
C SER A 735 12.34 -10.25 -48.38
N LEU A 736 12.01 -9.65 -47.26
CA LEU A 736 11.96 -8.20 -47.09
C LEU A 736 13.36 -7.55 -47.29
N PHE A 737 14.39 -8.16 -46.72
CA PHE A 737 15.76 -7.64 -46.86
C PHE A 737 16.30 -7.76 -48.32
N ALA A 738 15.92 -8.84 -49.00
CA ALA A 738 16.22 -8.97 -50.45
C ALA A 738 15.46 -7.94 -51.30
N GLU A 739 14.22 -7.65 -51.00
CA GLU A 739 13.40 -6.65 -51.69
C GLU A 739 13.92 -5.22 -51.49
N THR A 740 14.38 -4.90 -50.28
CA THR A 740 14.82 -3.54 -49.92
C THR A 740 16.30 -3.28 -50.12
N GLY A 741 17.10 -4.32 -50.20
CA GLY A 741 18.57 -4.23 -50.22
C GLY A 741 19.18 -3.81 -48.88
N GLU A 742 18.42 -3.78 -47.80
CA GLU A 742 18.82 -3.38 -46.48
C GLU A 742 18.42 -4.41 -45.44
N SER A 743 19.08 -4.42 -44.26
CA SER A 743 18.79 -5.33 -43.18
C SER A 743 18.78 -4.62 -41.83
N VAL A 744 18.12 -5.20 -40.87
CA VAL A 744 18.16 -4.82 -39.47
C VAL A 744 18.32 -6.10 -38.62
N GLU A 745 19.09 -5.98 -37.54
CA GLU A 745 19.18 -7.08 -36.56
C GLU A 745 17.88 -7.16 -35.76
N TYR A 746 17.42 -8.38 -35.50
CA TYR A 746 16.26 -8.67 -34.67
C TYR A 746 16.49 -9.96 -33.88
N THR A 747 15.78 -10.15 -32.81
CA THR A 747 15.78 -11.38 -32.00
C THR A 747 14.38 -12.00 -31.96
N VAL A 748 14.35 -13.32 -31.79
CA VAL A 748 13.10 -14.06 -31.63
C VAL A 748 13.11 -14.80 -30.31
N GLY A 749 12.09 -14.58 -29.51
CA GLY A 749 11.94 -15.21 -28.20
C GLY A 749 10.58 -15.87 -28.02
N SER A 750 10.41 -16.47 -26.86
CA SER A 750 9.20 -17.19 -26.49
C SER A 750 8.63 -16.64 -25.18
N MET A 751 7.33 -16.50 -25.14
CA MET A 751 6.63 -16.33 -23.88
C MET A 751 6.58 -17.66 -23.12
N ILE A 752 6.98 -17.66 -21.86
CA ILE A 752 6.85 -18.81 -20.95
C ILE A 752 5.64 -18.55 -20.04
N GLU A 753 4.52 -19.09 -20.44
CA GLU A 753 3.23 -18.81 -19.78
C GLU A 753 2.36 -20.05 -19.59
N LEU A 754 2.83 -21.20 -20.06
CA LEU A 754 2.22 -22.50 -19.80
C LEU A 754 3.12 -23.35 -18.90
N PRO A 755 2.58 -24.14 -17.95
CA PRO A 755 3.38 -25.06 -17.14
C PRO A 755 4.23 -26.02 -17.99
N ARG A 756 3.71 -26.46 -19.13
CA ARG A 756 4.46 -27.32 -20.07
C ARG A 756 5.70 -26.61 -20.63
N ALA A 757 5.59 -25.34 -20.99
CA ALA A 757 6.71 -24.55 -21.46
C ALA A 757 7.78 -24.39 -20.37
N ALA A 758 7.38 -24.12 -19.13
CA ALA A 758 8.29 -24.02 -18.01
C ALA A 758 9.06 -25.33 -17.76
N VAL A 759 8.35 -26.48 -17.84
CA VAL A 759 8.95 -27.82 -17.67
C VAL A 759 9.92 -28.15 -18.81
N LEU A 760 9.67 -27.70 -20.04
CA LEU A 760 10.49 -27.95 -21.23
C LEU A 760 11.37 -26.76 -21.64
N ALA A 761 11.66 -25.86 -20.71
CA ALA A 761 12.40 -24.62 -20.99
C ALA A 761 13.79 -24.85 -21.60
N ASN A 762 14.45 -25.97 -21.25
CA ASN A 762 15.73 -26.35 -21.85
C ASN A 762 15.62 -26.58 -23.37
N GLU A 763 14.57 -27.27 -23.85
CA GLU A 763 14.37 -27.54 -25.26
C GLU A 763 13.98 -26.24 -26.02
N ILE A 764 13.07 -25.45 -25.45
CA ILE A 764 12.59 -24.21 -26.06
C ILE A 764 13.75 -23.19 -26.16
N ALA A 765 14.64 -23.14 -25.17
CA ALA A 765 15.79 -22.24 -25.16
C ALA A 765 16.77 -22.48 -26.30
N GLU A 766 16.82 -23.68 -26.88
CA GLU A 766 17.70 -23.96 -28.06
C GLU A 766 17.34 -23.08 -29.26
N SER A 767 16.08 -22.64 -29.38
CA SER A 767 15.58 -21.88 -30.53
C SER A 767 15.34 -20.39 -30.25
N CYS A 768 15.53 -19.95 -29.01
CA CYS A 768 15.19 -18.59 -28.55
C CYS A 768 16.43 -17.80 -28.12
N GLU A 769 16.43 -16.50 -28.39
CA GLU A 769 17.40 -15.54 -27.87
C GLU A 769 16.96 -14.95 -26.52
N PHE A 770 15.66 -14.94 -26.24
CA PHE A 770 15.10 -14.47 -24.96
C PHE A 770 13.84 -15.24 -24.54
N PHE A 771 13.55 -15.20 -23.24
CA PHE A 771 12.27 -15.60 -22.66
C PHE A 771 11.64 -14.43 -21.94
N GLU A 772 10.36 -14.19 -22.19
CA GLU A 772 9.52 -13.35 -21.35
C GLU A 772 8.51 -14.23 -20.61
N PHE A 773 8.48 -14.14 -19.29
CA PHE A 773 7.53 -14.92 -18.48
C PHE A 773 6.20 -14.18 -18.39
N GLY A 774 5.18 -14.72 -19.07
CA GLY A 774 3.80 -14.28 -18.99
C GLY A 774 3.15 -14.80 -17.72
N THR A 775 3.47 -14.20 -16.59
CA THR A 775 3.11 -14.72 -15.26
C THR A 775 1.62 -14.69 -14.97
N ASN A 776 0.81 -13.90 -15.70
CA ASN A 776 -0.64 -13.94 -15.60
C ASN A 776 -1.20 -15.31 -16.02
N ASP A 777 -0.91 -15.72 -17.26
CA ASP A 777 -1.35 -17.00 -17.81
C ASP A 777 -0.66 -18.19 -17.12
N LEU A 778 0.61 -18.06 -16.76
CA LEU A 778 1.31 -19.10 -16.00
C LEU A 778 0.66 -19.35 -14.63
N THR A 779 0.25 -18.30 -13.93
CA THR A 779 -0.47 -18.39 -12.67
C THR A 779 -1.84 -19.04 -12.87
N GLN A 780 -2.61 -18.53 -13.84
CA GLN A 780 -3.94 -19.01 -14.17
C GLN A 780 -3.94 -20.51 -14.51
N THR A 781 -3.03 -20.95 -15.35
CA THR A 781 -2.95 -22.34 -15.80
C THR A 781 -2.35 -23.27 -14.74
N THR A 782 -1.45 -22.79 -13.90
CA THR A 782 -0.89 -23.58 -12.80
C THR A 782 -1.90 -23.80 -11.67
N LEU A 783 -2.67 -22.76 -11.32
CA LEU A 783 -3.70 -22.87 -10.28
C LEU A 783 -5.01 -23.49 -10.79
N GLY A 784 -5.21 -23.54 -12.11
CA GLY A 784 -6.50 -23.93 -12.71
C GLY A 784 -7.63 -22.94 -12.36
N MET A 785 -7.31 -21.65 -12.25
CA MET A 785 -8.25 -20.58 -11.88
C MET A 785 -8.25 -19.50 -12.96
N SER A 786 -9.44 -19.09 -13.40
CA SER A 786 -9.59 -17.90 -14.25
C SER A 786 -9.39 -16.64 -13.42
N ARG A 787 -8.52 -15.74 -13.86
CA ARG A 787 -8.28 -14.45 -13.21
C ARG A 787 -9.55 -13.59 -13.10
N ASP A 788 -10.38 -13.63 -14.14
CA ASP A 788 -11.56 -12.77 -14.26
C ASP A 788 -12.76 -13.29 -13.44
N ASP A 789 -12.83 -14.61 -13.20
CA ASP A 789 -13.99 -15.26 -12.56
C ASP A 789 -13.77 -15.56 -11.07
N THR A 790 -12.55 -15.54 -10.57
CA THR A 790 -12.22 -16.10 -9.24
C THR A 790 -12.05 -15.10 -8.12
N ALA A 791 -12.28 -13.80 -8.34
CA ALA A 791 -12.09 -12.75 -7.34
C ALA A 791 -12.76 -13.08 -5.99
N LYS A 792 -14.05 -13.49 -6.01
CA LYS A 792 -14.78 -13.85 -4.78
C LYS A 792 -14.21 -15.09 -4.09
N ILE A 793 -13.73 -16.07 -4.87
CA ILE A 793 -13.12 -17.31 -4.34
C ILE A 793 -11.80 -16.95 -3.66
N LEU A 794 -11.00 -16.09 -4.27
CA LEU A 794 -9.71 -15.65 -3.73
C LEU A 794 -9.88 -14.83 -2.44
N ASP A 795 -10.91 -14.00 -2.34
CA ASP A 795 -11.24 -13.29 -1.10
C ASP A 795 -11.55 -14.28 0.05
N GLU A 796 -12.36 -15.30 -0.22
CA GLU A 796 -12.66 -16.33 0.77
C GLU A 796 -11.42 -17.18 1.13
N TYR A 797 -10.57 -17.50 0.15
CA TYR A 797 -9.33 -18.23 0.35
C TYR A 797 -8.36 -17.45 1.24
N ARG A 798 -8.24 -16.12 1.04
CA ARG A 798 -7.45 -15.27 1.91
C ARG A 798 -8.05 -15.17 3.32
N ALA A 799 -9.37 -15.04 3.43
CA ALA A 799 -10.06 -15.01 4.71
C ALA A 799 -9.86 -16.29 5.54
N ARG A 800 -9.73 -17.44 4.85
CA ARG A 800 -9.46 -18.75 5.46
C ARG A 800 -7.98 -19.10 5.60
N GLY A 801 -7.08 -18.25 5.12
CA GLY A 801 -5.63 -18.48 5.19
C GLY A 801 -5.10 -19.52 4.20
N VAL A 802 -5.84 -19.85 3.12
CA VAL A 802 -5.35 -20.71 2.03
C VAL A 802 -4.23 -20.03 1.25
N TYR A 803 -4.41 -18.75 0.94
CA TYR A 803 -3.39 -17.87 0.40
C TYR A 803 -3.13 -16.70 1.35
N VAL A 804 -1.86 -16.31 1.48
CA VAL A 804 -1.43 -15.13 2.25
C VAL A 804 -1.74 -13.85 1.47
N ALA A 805 -1.51 -13.86 0.16
CA ALA A 805 -1.76 -12.76 -0.77
C ALA A 805 -2.54 -13.27 -1.99
N ASP A 806 -3.08 -12.35 -2.79
CA ASP A 806 -3.66 -12.67 -4.07
C ASP A 806 -2.56 -13.14 -5.04
N PRO A 807 -2.61 -14.39 -5.55
CA PRO A 807 -1.58 -14.92 -6.43
C PRO A 807 -1.52 -14.24 -7.81
N PHE A 808 -2.51 -13.44 -8.19
CA PHE A 808 -2.50 -12.63 -9.41
C PHE A 808 -1.90 -11.22 -9.17
N ALA A 809 -1.82 -10.77 -7.93
CA ALA A 809 -1.18 -9.50 -7.56
C ALA A 809 0.30 -9.70 -7.19
N SER A 810 0.62 -10.74 -6.41
CA SER A 810 1.98 -11.09 -6.01
C SER A 810 2.22 -12.56 -6.32
N VAL A 811 3.37 -12.89 -6.92
CA VAL A 811 3.66 -14.23 -7.43
C VAL A 811 3.58 -15.30 -6.32
N ASP A 812 2.85 -16.38 -6.60
CA ASP A 812 2.86 -17.58 -5.74
C ASP A 812 4.23 -18.26 -5.81
N GLN A 813 5.07 -17.99 -4.82
CA GLN A 813 6.44 -18.50 -4.78
C GLN A 813 6.53 -20.03 -4.54
N LEU A 814 5.45 -20.65 -4.00
CA LEU A 814 5.43 -22.08 -3.64
C LEU A 814 5.05 -22.97 -4.82
N GLY A 815 4.10 -22.55 -5.66
CA GLY A 815 3.65 -23.30 -6.83
C GLY A 815 4.25 -22.74 -8.13
N VAL A 816 3.73 -21.58 -8.56
CA VAL A 816 4.19 -20.91 -9.79
C VAL A 816 5.69 -20.57 -9.74
N GLY A 817 6.17 -20.12 -8.58
CA GLY A 817 7.58 -19.78 -8.37
C GLY A 817 8.53 -20.98 -8.50
N LEU A 818 8.10 -22.19 -8.18
CA LEU A 818 8.90 -23.39 -8.42
C LEU A 818 9.06 -23.67 -9.92
N LEU A 819 7.99 -23.52 -10.69
CA LEU A 819 8.05 -23.66 -12.17
C LEU A 819 8.98 -22.61 -12.78
N ILE A 820 8.90 -21.36 -12.31
CA ILE A 820 9.79 -20.27 -12.75
C ILE A 820 11.25 -20.59 -12.45
N LYS A 821 11.58 -21.00 -11.23
CA LYS A 821 12.96 -21.36 -10.83
C LYS A 821 13.51 -22.50 -11.66
N ASP A 822 12.69 -23.53 -11.91
CA ASP A 822 13.10 -24.68 -12.73
C ASP A 822 13.34 -24.26 -14.19
N ALA A 823 12.43 -23.45 -14.76
CA ALA A 823 12.55 -22.94 -16.11
C ALA A 823 13.81 -22.07 -16.30
N VAL A 824 14.08 -21.13 -15.37
CA VAL A 824 15.29 -20.30 -15.37
C VAL A 824 16.54 -21.16 -15.31
N LYS A 825 16.60 -22.13 -14.39
CA LYS A 825 17.73 -23.05 -14.27
C LYS A 825 18.00 -23.82 -15.57
N LYS A 826 16.95 -24.33 -16.20
CA LYS A 826 17.02 -25.10 -17.45
C LYS A 826 17.46 -24.21 -18.63
N ALA A 827 16.89 -23.01 -18.76
CA ALA A 827 17.26 -22.07 -19.81
C ALA A 827 18.75 -21.67 -19.70
N ARG A 828 19.22 -21.34 -18.50
CA ARG A 828 20.63 -21.03 -18.22
C ARG A 828 21.56 -22.21 -18.45
N ALA A 829 21.14 -23.43 -18.11
CA ALA A 829 21.93 -24.62 -18.40
C ALA A 829 22.12 -24.86 -19.92
N THR A 830 21.15 -24.45 -20.76
CA THR A 830 21.19 -24.62 -22.20
C THR A 830 21.96 -23.50 -22.92
N ARG A 831 21.72 -22.24 -22.54
CA ARG A 831 22.23 -21.04 -23.29
C ARG A 831 23.16 -20.16 -22.46
N GLY A 832 23.41 -20.46 -21.17
CA GLY A 832 24.21 -19.60 -20.30
C GLY A 832 23.63 -18.19 -20.21
N GLU A 833 24.50 -17.19 -20.23
CA GLU A 833 24.11 -15.77 -20.20
C GLU A 833 23.65 -15.22 -21.57
N HIS A 834 23.71 -16.06 -22.64
CA HIS A 834 23.27 -15.65 -23.98
C HIS A 834 21.74 -15.62 -24.14
N ILE A 835 20.99 -16.19 -23.21
CA ILE A 835 19.54 -16.04 -23.19
C ILE A 835 19.14 -14.94 -22.21
N HIS A 836 18.40 -13.96 -22.72
CA HIS A 836 17.82 -12.92 -21.87
C HIS A 836 16.54 -13.45 -21.21
N LEU A 837 16.39 -13.23 -19.90
CA LEU A 837 15.23 -13.67 -19.14
C LEU A 837 14.51 -12.46 -18.55
N GLY A 838 13.28 -12.23 -19.00
CA GLY A 838 12.41 -11.14 -18.56
C GLY A 838 11.07 -11.62 -18.03
N VAL A 839 10.37 -10.73 -17.38
CA VAL A 839 8.98 -10.91 -16.89
C VAL A 839 8.13 -9.79 -17.44
N CYS A 840 7.00 -10.12 -18.05
CA CYS A 840 6.07 -9.14 -18.62
C CYS A 840 4.64 -9.21 -18.05
N GLY A 841 4.33 -10.16 -17.15
CA GLY A 841 3.05 -10.21 -16.44
C GLY A 841 2.93 -9.09 -15.38
N GLU A 842 1.74 -8.95 -14.79
CA GLU A 842 1.44 -7.94 -13.77
C GLU A 842 2.39 -7.96 -12.57
N HIS A 843 2.94 -9.13 -12.24
CA HIS A 843 3.93 -9.33 -11.19
C HIS A 843 5.26 -8.58 -11.44
N GLY A 844 5.54 -8.17 -12.69
CA GLY A 844 6.70 -7.34 -13.03
C GLY A 844 6.67 -5.93 -12.42
N GLY A 845 5.50 -5.49 -11.94
CA GLY A 845 5.32 -4.22 -11.23
C GLY A 845 5.14 -4.37 -9.70
N ASP A 846 5.12 -5.60 -9.17
CA ASP A 846 4.94 -5.86 -7.74
C ASP A 846 6.29 -5.95 -7.02
N PRO A 847 6.56 -5.12 -5.99
CA PRO A 847 7.85 -5.09 -5.30
C PRO A 847 8.32 -6.43 -4.74
N GLU A 848 7.43 -7.23 -4.13
CA GLU A 848 7.79 -8.54 -3.57
C GLU A 848 8.12 -9.56 -4.67
N SER A 849 7.37 -9.53 -5.76
CA SER A 849 7.64 -10.37 -6.94
C SER A 849 8.97 -9.98 -7.63
N ILE A 850 9.27 -8.68 -7.71
CA ILE A 850 10.55 -8.18 -8.25
C ILE A 850 11.74 -8.68 -7.43
N MET A 851 11.62 -8.68 -6.09
CA MET A 851 12.65 -9.28 -5.22
C MET A 851 12.84 -10.78 -5.50
N PHE A 852 11.75 -11.50 -5.71
CA PHE A 852 11.81 -12.92 -6.08
C PHE A 852 12.47 -13.13 -7.46
N PHE A 853 12.10 -12.36 -8.48
CA PHE A 853 12.72 -12.45 -9.82
C PHE A 853 14.21 -12.09 -9.80
N HIS A 854 14.58 -11.08 -9.01
CA HIS A 854 15.99 -10.76 -8.79
C HIS A 854 16.77 -11.97 -8.25
N GLN A 855 16.24 -12.65 -7.22
CA GLN A 855 16.88 -13.83 -6.63
C GLN A 855 16.92 -15.02 -7.58
N CYS A 856 15.96 -15.16 -8.48
CA CYS A 856 15.93 -16.18 -9.52
C CYS A 856 16.95 -15.94 -10.65
N GLY A 857 17.58 -14.77 -10.74
CA GLY A 857 18.58 -14.47 -11.77
C GLY A 857 18.00 -13.93 -13.08
N PHE A 858 16.84 -13.27 -13.04
CA PHE A 858 16.29 -12.56 -14.20
C PHE A 858 17.18 -11.38 -14.61
N ASN A 859 17.11 -11.00 -15.89
CA ASN A 859 17.77 -9.82 -16.46
C ASN A 859 16.86 -8.59 -16.40
N SER A 860 15.56 -8.77 -16.64
CA SER A 860 14.60 -7.65 -16.71
C SER A 860 13.25 -7.99 -16.10
N VAL A 861 12.54 -6.93 -15.73
CA VAL A 861 11.10 -6.95 -15.42
C VAL A 861 10.40 -5.87 -16.24
N SER A 862 9.16 -6.11 -16.63
CA SER A 862 8.35 -5.18 -17.40
C SER A 862 6.99 -4.99 -16.71
N CYS A 863 6.53 -3.74 -16.66
CA CYS A 863 5.29 -3.36 -15.96
C CYS A 863 4.56 -2.23 -16.70
N SER A 864 3.37 -1.88 -16.25
CA SER A 864 2.66 -0.71 -16.79
C SER A 864 3.50 0.57 -16.58
N PRO A 865 3.36 1.59 -17.46
CA PRO A 865 4.20 2.81 -17.41
C PRO A 865 4.26 3.49 -16.05
N PHE A 866 3.12 3.59 -15.35
CA PHE A 866 3.04 4.21 -14.03
C PHE A 866 3.73 3.41 -12.91
N ARG A 867 3.94 2.12 -13.12
CA ARG A 867 4.67 1.25 -12.16
C ARG A 867 6.19 1.29 -12.37
N VAL A 868 6.71 1.89 -13.45
CA VAL A 868 8.14 1.92 -13.76
C VAL A 868 8.99 2.51 -12.61
N PRO A 869 8.68 3.67 -12.01
CA PRO A 869 9.48 4.18 -10.90
C PRO A 869 9.46 3.27 -9.67
N ILE A 870 8.32 2.63 -9.39
CA ILE A 870 8.15 1.67 -8.29
C ILE A 870 9.03 0.44 -8.54
N ALA A 871 8.96 -0.11 -9.75
CA ALA A 871 9.76 -1.27 -10.16
C ALA A 871 11.26 -0.98 -10.12
N ARG A 872 11.69 0.22 -10.53
CA ARG A 872 13.08 0.67 -10.44
C ARG A 872 13.56 0.69 -8.99
N LEU A 873 12.77 1.30 -8.09
CA LEU A 873 13.10 1.32 -6.65
C LEU A 873 13.15 -0.10 -6.07
N ALA A 874 12.16 -0.93 -6.36
CA ALA A 874 12.12 -2.32 -5.89
C ALA A 874 13.32 -3.13 -6.41
N ALA A 875 13.73 -2.93 -7.67
CA ALA A 875 14.91 -3.57 -8.25
C ALA A 875 16.21 -3.15 -7.53
N ALA A 876 16.35 -1.87 -7.18
CA ALA A 876 17.50 -1.40 -6.39
C ALA A 876 17.47 -1.95 -4.96
N GLN A 877 16.30 -1.97 -4.32
CA GLN A 877 16.14 -2.59 -2.99
C GLN A 877 16.49 -4.08 -3.01
N ALA A 878 16.09 -4.79 -4.06
CA ALA A 878 16.46 -6.20 -4.25
C ALA A 878 17.97 -6.38 -4.37
N ALA A 879 18.64 -5.51 -5.15
CA ALA A 879 20.10 -5.55 -5.31
C ALA A 879 20.85 -5.29 -3.99
N VAL A 880 20.33 -4.39 -3.13
CA VAL A 880 20.92 -4.12 -1.82
C VAL A 880 20.67 -5.26 -0.84
N LYS A 881 19.44 -5.79 -0.78
CA LYS A 881 19.08 -6.87 0.16
C LYS A 881 19.69 -8.22 -0.21
N TYR A 882 19.81 -8.51 -1.50
CA TYR A 882 20.25 -9.78 -2.04
C TYR A 882 21.33 -9.56 -3.11
N PRO A 883 22.56 -9.14 -2.72
CA PRO A 883 23.61 -8.89 -3.68
C PRO A 883 23.91 -10.14 -4.52
N ARG A 884 23.91 -10.02 -5.83
CA ARG A 884 24.34 -11.10 -6.73
C ARG A 884 25.85 -11.28 -6.60
N GLN A 885 26.31 -12.52 -6.44
CA GLN A 885 27.73 -12.83 -6.54
C GLN A 885 28.13 -12.68 -8.01
N ASN A 886 29.08 -11.81 -8.29
CA ASN A 886 29.70 -11.64 -9.62
C ASN A 886 30.48 -12.89 -9.99
#